data_a1fd78c8bb3e8ade857f7af3f17cd7c2
#
_entry.id   a1fd78c8bb3e8ade857f7af3f17cd7c2
#
_cell.length_a   1.000
_cell.length_b   1.000
_cell.length_c   1.000
_cell.angle_alpha   90.00
_cell.angle_beta   90.00
_cell.angle_gamma   90.00
#
_symmetry.space_group_name_H-M   'P 1'
#
loop_
_entity.id
_entity.type
_entity.pdbx_description
1 polymer ?
#
loop_
_entity_poly.entity_id
_entity_poly.type
_entity_poly.pdbx_seq_one_letter_code
_entity_poly.pdbx_strand_id
1 'polypeptide(L)'
;MKLPASARRALAGPLLLACLAVTGARLQATSPIIVLNVVDENGLAVPGAQIEIIEPGFNPQRRWSDLRGECAFTLVGQQLSYQLRIEKAGFYQAFLSRADARLNSLRVVLAHEQIVREQVSVTASAPGIDTQQDSDKATMNTAEIVNIPYQTSRDIRYLLPFNPGVIQDATEQVHVAGSESWETLYSLDGFDIRSPEKGTLDMRISVDAVRSIEAESTRIPVKFGRITGGVIAFYTGMGDNKFRFNATNFIPSFRDLNGIRFDKFVPRFTFSGPVTRDRVWFYDGLEVEYDNIYISELPANANTDPLLRGSNLLKFQGDATPAHVVTAGLLVNDYHSPYDGISSLTPQQSTTNRDIVAWLPYLRDQWSLGGALLDLGVGVMRFRDGHEPHGTAPYEITPELSRGSYFENLTGRSQRIEGNASLYLPARQWAGKHDISLGVDLNHTAYNQDQSRAPVSYLREDGTLDRQSVFSSTAPFALHNAELGGYIQDRWQASRGLLIDPGVRFDWDEIIRRPLPSPRVAAVYAPRSSETTKISAGIGLYYEHTQMDYLAQTFAGARKDTYYQANGVTPLAGAEATLFTVSYPSLRRARALNWSLAVEQKLPLSVFVGAAFMEKRTSDVFTFVNQSGPASQSGDFVLTNARQDRYNSFEVGGRRVFSNAYTLFASYIHSSARTNAALGYLPTPSPLGAQQSGPLPWDAPSRVVSWGWLPLPLPVLKKRWDFVYLFEHRTGFPYTSVNEAQQVVGAAGSRRFPDFFDFSPGLEWKFHFHALYFGLRGVIENATGSENPAVVNSVVNSPQFGKFSEGQGRAFTARIRLIETK
;
A
#
# COMPACT_ATOMS: atom_id res chain seq x y z
N MET A 1 -15.74 61.18 18.76
CA MET A 1 -17.22 61.10 18.71
C MET A 1 -17.62 59.98 19.67
N LYS A 2 -18.20 60.36 20.81
CA LYS A 2 -18.56 59.45 21.92
C LYS A 2 -19.82 58.69 21.58
N LEU A 3 -19.80 57.36 21.66
CA LEU A 3 -20.99 56.50 21.61
C LEU A 3 -21.49 56.23 23.02
N PRO A 4 -22.84 56.25 23.32
CA PRO A 4 -23.39 56.25 24.65
C PRO A 4 -23.41 54.86 25.29
N ALA A 5 -23.27 54.85 26.61
CA ALA A 5 -23.29 53.76 27.56
C ALA A 5 -24.71 53.30 27.82
N SER A 6 -25.28 52.37 27.03
CA SER A 6 -26.58 51.73 27.33
C SER A 6 -26.79 50.33 26.74
N ALA A 7 -25.75 49.50 26.73
CA ALA A 7 -25.86 48.09 26.32
C ALA A 7 -25.03 47.12 27.21
N ARG A 8 -25.00 47.42 28.53
CA ARG A 8 -24.42 46.46 29.48
C ARG A 8 -25.41 46.22 30.64
N ARG A 9 -26.49 45.46 30.37
CA ARG A 9 -27.35 44.84 31.40
C ARG A 9 -28.49 44.09 30.72
N ALA A 10 -28.18 42.91 30.18
CA ALA A 10 -29.17 41.88 29.84
C ALA A 10 -28.51 40.60 29.32
N LEU A 11 -27.66 39.95 30.08
CA LEU A 11 -27.22 38.56 29.85
C LEU A 11 -26.47 38.01 31.10
N ALA A 12 -27.10 38.18 32.29
CA ALA A 12 -26.60 37.56 33.51
C ALA A 12 -27.79 37.05 34.33
N GLY A 13 -28.34 35.92 33.96
CA GLY A 13 -29.28 35.08 34.69
C GLY A 13 -30.21 34.36 33.74
N PRO A 14 -30.01 33.06 33.49
CA PRO A 14 -30.27 31.98 34.41
C PRO A 14 -29.25 30.82 34.29
N LEU A 15 -28.16 30.92 34.94
CA LEU A 15 -27.17 29.79 35.02
C LEU A 15 -26.86 29.44 36.50
N LEU A 16 -27.75 29.81 37.44
CA LEU A 16 -27.51 29.59 38.86
C LEU A 16 -28.67 28.88 39.58
N LEU A 17 -29.46 28.06 38.88
CA LEU A 17 -30.57 27.29 39.48
C LEU A 17 -30.60 25.81 39.06
N ALA A 18 -29.46 25.22 38.71
CA ALA A 18 -29.35 23.79 38.41
C ALA A 18 -28.34 23.03 39.32
N CYS A 19 -27.92 23.62 40.44
CA CYS A 19 -26.95 23.02 41.36
C CYS A 19 -27.49 22.70 42.75
N LEU A 20 -28.77 22.37 42.91
CA LEU A 20 -29.30 21.97 44.23
C LEU A 20 -30.45 20.95 44.13
N ALA A 21 -30.16 19.78 43.53
CA ALA A 21 -30.95 18.59 43.69
C ALA A 21 -30.22 17.34 43.23
N VAL A 22 -29.19 16.87 43.92
CA VAL A 22 -28.84 15.45 43.98
C VAL A 22 -28.00 15.20 45.24
N THR A 23 -28.65 15.08 46.34
CA THR A 23 -28.13 14.33 47.50
C THR A 23 -28.95 13.07 47.63
N GLY A 24 -28.60 12.09 46.83
CA GLY A 24 -29.12 10.73 46.89
C GLY A 24 -28.06 9.81 46.35
N ALA A 25 -26.83 9.88 46.88
CA ALA A 25 -25.79 8.93 46.50
C ALA A 25 -26.17 7.56 47.08
N ARG A 26 -26.88 6.73 46.29
CA ARG A 26 -26.78 5.28 46.45
C ARG A 26 -25.32 4.93 46.24
N LEU A 27 -24.66 4.43 47.27
CA LEU A 27 -23.41 3.67 47.13
C LEU A 27 -23.71 2.45 46.25
N GLN A 28 -23.64 2.61 44.94
CA GLN A 28 -23.51 1.49 44.04
C GLN A 28 -22.09 0.95 44.24
N ALA A 29 -21.99 -0.28 44.72
CA ALA A 29 -20.75 -1.01 44.72
C ALA A 29 -20.21 -0.94 43.26
N THR A 30 -19.16 -0.17 43.06
CA THR A 30 -18.52 -0.07 41.74
C THR A 30 -17.91 -1.44 41.43
N SER A 31 -18.43 -2.10 40.40
CA SER A 31 -17.83 -3.35 39.91
C SER A 31 -16.34 -3.09 39.61
N PRO A 32 -15.44 -3.97 40.05
CA PRO A 32 -14.02 -3.75 39.86
C PRO A 32 -13.70 -3.63 38.37
N ILE A 33 -12.84 -2.68 38.02
CA ILE A 33 -12.31 -2.56 36.66
C ILE A 33 -11.24 -3.63 36.51
N ILE A 34 -11.39 -4.48 35.50
CA ILE A 34 -10.41 -5.49 35.13
C ILE A 34 -9.60 -4.96 33.94
N VAL A 35 -8.28 -4.97 34.07
CA VAL A 35 -7.33 -4.58 33.01
C VAL A 35 -6.76 -5.85 32.40
N LEU A 36 -7.05 -6.07 31.14
CA LEU A 36 -6.47 -7.15 30.33
C LEU A 36 -5.26 -6.59 29.55
N ASN A 37 -4.12 -7.25 29.66
CA ASN A 37 -2.93 -6.95 28.88
C ASN A 37 -2.72 -8.07 27.86
N VAL A 38 -2.86 -7.76 26.58
CA VAL A 38 -2.69 -8.67 25.45
C VAL A 38 -1.28 -8.48 24.90
N VAL A 39 -0.50 -9.54 24.94
CA VAL A 39 0.88 -9.58 24.42
C VAL A 39 1.06 -10.77 23.51
N ASP A 40 2.09 -10.74 22.66
CA ASP A 40 2.49 -11.92 21.90
C ASP A 40 3.29 -12.91 22.79
N GLU A 41 3.68 -14.05 22.20
CA GLU A 41 4.50 -15.08 22.87
C GLU A 41 5.85 -14.57 23.32
N ASN A 42 6.28 -13.44 22.81
CA ASN A 42 7.56 -12.82 23.05
C ASN A 42 7.47 -11.58 23.96
N GLY A 43 6.26 -11.26 24.43
CA GLY A 43 6.00 -10.17 25.36
C GLY A 43 5.70 -8.82 24.71
N LEU A 44 5.71 -8.70 23.36
CA LEU A 44 5.32 -7.48 22.66
C LEU A 44 3.84 -7.19 22.86
N ALA A 45 3.50 -5.93 23.08
CA ALA A 45 2.11 -5.49 23.13
C ALA A 45 1.39 -5.76 21.81
N VAL A 46 0.17 -6.31 21.85
CA VAL A 46 -0.66 -6.58 20.68
C VAL A 46 -1.81 -5.57 20.63
N PRO A 47 -1.66 -4.46 19.89
CA PRO A 47 -2.72 -3.45 19.77
C PRO A 47 -3.81 -3.90 18.81
N GLY A 48 -5.06 -3.44 19.04
CA GLY A 48 -6.21 -3.73 18.18
C GLY A 48 -6.64 -5.19 18.17
N ALA A 49 -6.29 -5.98 19.19
CA ALA A 49 -6.85 -7.31 19.39
C ALA A 49 -8.31 -7.20 19.83
N GLN A 50 -9.21 -7.93 19.15
CA GLN A 50 -10.62 -8.00 19.55
C GLN A 50 -10.76 -8.94 20.75
N ILE A 51 -11.38 -8.46 21.81
CA ILE A 51 -11.63 -9.20 23.06
C ILE A 51 -13.13 -9.36 23.24
N GLU A 52 -13.60 -10.59 23.22
CA GLU A 52 -14.99 -10.92 23.54
C GLU A 52 -15.07 -11.46 24.98
N ILE A 53 -15.80 -10.74 25.82
CA ILE A 53 -16.01 -11.05 27.23
C ILE A 53 -17.36 -11.73 27.36
N ILE A 54 -17.37 -12.97 27.80
CA ILE A 54 -18.57 -13.82 27.86
C ILE A 54 -18.89 -14.10 29.32
N GLU A 55 -19.95 -13.45 29.81
CA GLU A 55 -20.48 -13.69 31.15
C GLU A 55 -21.71 -14.63 31.08
N PRO A 56 -21.81 -15.68 31.89
CA PRO A 56 -22.99 -16.56 31.93
C PRO A 56 -24.26 -15.76 32.16
N GLY A 57 -25.26 -15.90 31.30
CA GLY A 57 -26.56 -15.22 31.42
C GLY A 57 -26.60 -13.77 30.88
N PHE A 58 -25.51 -13.25 30.34
CA PHE A 58 -25.45 -11.93 29.73
C PHE A 58 -25.00 -12.01 28.25
N ASN A 59 -25.37 -11.00 27.47
CA ASN A 59 -24.86 -10.86 26.13
C ASN A 59 -23.34 -10.61 26.14
N PRO A 60 -22.55 -11.25 25.27
CA PRO A 60 -21.12 -11.02 25.17
C PRO A 60 -20.80 -9.53 24.95
N GLN A 61 -19.81 -9.02 25.66
CA GLN A 61 -19.26 -7.67 25.47
C GLN A 61 -18.03 -7.79 24.58
N ARG A 62 -17.89 -6.88 23.61
CA ARG A 62 -16.68 -6.78 22.78
C ARG A 62 -15.92 -5.52 23.08
N ARG A 63 -14.60 -5.64 23.09
CA ARG A 63 -13.64 -4.58 23.33
C ARG A 63 -12.43 -4.81 22.43
N TRP A 64 -11.60 -3.83 22.30
CA TRP A 64 -10.33 -3.92 21.58
C TRP A 64 -9.19 -3.45 22.48
N SER A 65 -8.02 -4.07 22.31
CA SER A 65 -6.82 -3.61 23.00
C SER A 65 -6.37 -2.27 22.39
N ASP A 66 -5.92 -1.37 23.25
CA ASP A 66 -5.33 -0.09 22.84
C ASP A 66 -3.92 -0.27 22.26
N LEU A 67 -3.24 0.84 21.96
CA LEU A 67 -1.89 0.82 21.37
C LEU A 67 -0.83 0.22 22.29
N ARG A 68 -1.12 0.03 23.58
CA ARG A 68 -0.27 -0.66 24.56
C ARG A 68 -0.65 -2.12 24.74
N GLY A 69 -1.61 -2.64 23.97
CA GLY A 69 -2.16 -3.97 24.17
C GLY A 69 -3.13 -4.07 25.33
N GLU A 70 -3.53 -2.96 25.97
CA GLU A 70 -4.39 -2.98 27.17
C GLU A 70 -5.87 -2.81 26.81
N CYS A 71 -6.72 -3.50 27.56
CA CYS A 71 -8.17 -3.38 27.50
C CYS A 71 -8.75 -3.35 28.91
N ALA A 72 -9.44 -2.27 29.27
CA ALA A 72 -10.15 -2.18 30.55
C ALA A 72 -11.64 -2.44 30.36
N PHE A 73 -12.24 -3.26 31.24
CA PHE A 73 -13.66 -3.56 31.21
C PHE A 73 -14.21 -3.82 32.63
N THR A 74 -15.53 -3.77 32.78
CA THR A 74 -16.24 -4.14 33.98
C THR A 74 -17.22 -5.25 33.66
N LEU A 75 -17.41 -6.19 34.58
CA LEU A 75 -18.42 -7.23 34.48
C LEU A 75 -19.81 -6.67 34.79
N VAL A 76 -20.80 -7.12 34.05
CA VAL A 76 -22.21 -6.72 34.28
C VAL A 76 -22.80 -7.45 35.47
N GLY A 77 -22.43 -8.72 35.63
CA GLY A 77 -22.89 -9.58 36.70
C GLY A 77 -21.93 -9.66 37.91
N GLN A 78 -22.39 -10.20 39.04
CA GLN A 78 -21.56 -10.49 40.24
C GLN A 78 -20.96 -11.90 40.18
N GLN A 79 -20.61 -12.38 39.01
CA GLN A 79 -20.09 -13.73 38.83
C GLN A 79 -18.61 -13.81 39.21
N LEU A 80 -18.17 -14.93 39.79
CA LEU A 80 -16.77 -15.15 40.18
C LEU A 80 -15.88 -15.51 39.01
N SER A 81 -16.44 -15.83 37.83
CA SER A 81 -15.67 -16.18 36.64
C SER A 81 -16.38 -15.81 35.33
N TYR A 82 -15.63 -15.51 34.33
CA TYR A 82 -16.07 -15.19 32.98
C TYR A 82 -15.17 -15.89 31.95
N GLN A 83 -15.57 -15.90 30.67
CA GLN A 83 -14.77 -16.44 29.59
C GLN A 83 -14.25 -15.28 28.73
N LEU A 84 -13.08 -15.47 28.14
CA LEU A 84 -12.49 -14.55 27.20
C LEU A 84 -12.15 -15.26 25.90
N ARG A 85 -12.48 -14.61 24.79
CA ARG A 85 -12.01 -14.95 23.47
C ARG A 85 -11.27 -13.73 22.90
N ILE A 86 -10.06 -13.93 22.40
CA ILE A 86 -9.22 -12.85 21.90
C ILE A 86 -8.73 -13.21 20.51
N GLU A 87 -8.92 -12.31 19.56
CA GLU A 87 -8.61 -12.50 18.14
C GLU A 87 -7.85 -11.29 17.58
N LYS A 88 -6.86 -11.56 16.76
CA LYS A 88 -6.12 -10.55 15.99
C LYS A 88 -5.63 -11.18 14.69
N ALA A 89 -5.70 -10.45 13.56
CA ALA A 89 -5.12 -10.90 12.29
C ALA A 89 -3.61 -11.16 12.45
N GLY A 90 -3.14 -12.30 11.94
CA GLY A 90 -1.77 -12.74 12.10
C GLY A 90 -1.47 -13.53 13.38
N PHE A 91 -2.48 -13.75 14.24
CA PHE A 91 -2.34 -14.48 15.50
C PHE A 91 -3.36 -15.59 15.61
N TYR A 92 -3.00 -16.67 16.30
CA TYR A 92 -3.95 -17.69 16.69
C TYR A 92 -4.91 -17.15 17.74
N GLN A 93 -6.18 -17.53 17.64
CA GLN A 93 -7.19 -17.17 18.63
C GLN A 93 -6.83 -17.72 20.01
N ALA A 94 -6.88 -16.88 21.04
CA ALA A 94 -6.78 -17.33 22.43
C ALA A 94 -8.17 -17.44 23.07
N PHE A 95 -8.39 -18.56 23.79
CA PHE A 95 -9.63 -18.81 24.52
C PHE A 95 -9.34 -19.18 25.97
N LEU A 96 -9.82 -18.35 26.92
CA LEU A 96 -9.80 -18.64 28.33
C LEU A 96 -11.21 -19.05 28.79
N SER A 97 -11.40 -20.34 29.06
CA SER A 97 -12.69 -20.89 29.45
C SER A 97 -13.14 -20.48 30.85
N ARG A 98 -12.21 -19.96 31.67
CA ARG A 98 -12.49 -19.50 33.03
C ARG A 98 -11.45 -18.47 33.49
N ALA A 99 -11.80 -17.21 33.45
CA ALA A 99 -11.03 -16.11 34.06
C ALA A 99 -11.63 -15.77 35.43
N ASP A 100 -10.79 -15.49 36.44
CA ASP A 100 -11.22 -15.14 37.80
C ASP A 100 -11.59 -13.63 37.87
N ALA A 101 -12.83 -13.34 38.20
CA ALA A 101 -13.36 -11.96 38.33
C ALA A 101 -12.75 -11.15 39.48
N ARG A 102 -12.02 -11.79 40.41
CA ARG A 102 -11.31 -11.12 41.49
C ARG A 102 -9.95 -10.54 41.12
N LEU A 103 -9.43 -10.92 39.97
CA LEU A 103 -8.15 -10.40 39.44
C LEU A 103 -8.39 -9.04 38.75
N ASN A 104 -7.78 -8.00 39.28
CA ASN A 104 -7.84 -6.66 38.67
C ASN A 104 -6.98 -6.51 37.44
N SER A 105 -6.06 -7.46 37.18
CA SER A 105 -5.21 -7.49 36.00
C SER A 105 -5.02 -8.92 35.51
N LEU A 106 -5.06 -9.10 34.20
CA LEU A 106 -4.87 -10.38 33.56
C LEU A 106 -3.99 -10.20 32.31
N ARG A 107 -2.93 -11.01 32.18
CA ARG A 107 -2.09 -11.07 30.99
C ARG A 107 -2.51 -12.25 30.12
N VAL A 108 -2.78 -12.00 28.84
CA VAL A 108 -3.10 -13.04 27.85
C VAL A 108 -2.09 -12.98 26.71
N VAL A 109 -1.59 -14.16 26.34
CA VAL A 109 -0.63 -14.32 25.25
C VAL A 109 -1.37 -14.76 24.01
N LEU A 110 -1.20 -14.02 22.91
CA LEU A 110 -1.57 -14.39 21.55
C LEU A 110 -0.33 -14.89 20.82
N ALA A 111 -0.34 -16.14 20.37
CA ALA A 111 0.74 -16.67 19.57
C ALA A 111 0.56 -16.29 18.10
N HIS A 112 1.65 -15.85 17.43
CA HIS A 112 1.64 -15.58 15.99
C HIS A 112 1.26 -16.82 15.19
N GLU A 113 0.53 -16.62 14.09
CA GLU A 113 0.27 -17.69 13.13
C GLU A 113 1.57 -18.11 12.47
N GLN A 114 2.06 -19.28 12.85
CA GLN A 114 3.29 -19.86 12.32
C GLN A 114 3.03 -20.65 11.03
N ILE A 115 1.85 -21.23 10.91
CA ILE A 115 1.39 -22.01 9.77
C ILE A 115 -0.07 -21.62 9.50
N VAL A 116 -0.45 -21.49 8.24
CA VAL A 116 -1.84 -21.22 7.86
C VAL A 116 -2.70 -22.43 8.21
N ARG A 117 -3.46 -22.33 9.29
CA ARG A 117 -4.41 -23.38 9.68
C ARG A 117 -5.73 -23.17 8.95
N GLU A 118 -6.16 -24.14 8.17
CA GLU A 118 -7.48 -24.14 7.54
C GLU A 118 -8.64 -24.50 8.49
N GLN A 119 -8.33 -25.14 9.59
CA GLN A 119 -9.32 -25.40 10.65
C GLN A 119 -9.03 -24.53 11.86
N VAL A 120 -9.50 -23.30 11.80
CA VAL A 120 -9.95 -22.70 13.05
C VAL A 120 -11.20 -23.48 13.44
N SER A 121 -11.16 -24.24 14.53
CA SER A 121 -12.37 -24.81 15.12
C SER A 121 -13.12 -23.63 15.77
N VAL A 122 -13.83 -22.92 14.92
CA VAL A 122 -14.53 -21.72 15.31
C VAL A 122 -15.93 -22.16 15.68
N THR A 123 -16.14 -22.32 16.95
CA THR A 123 -17.39 -21.87 17.56
C THR A 123 -17.34 -20.34 17.61
N ALA A 124 -17.03 -19.69 16.49
CA ALA A 124 -16.86 -18.27 16.43
C ALA A 124 -18.24 -17.65 16.42
N SER A 125 -18.49 -16.82 17.40
CA SER A 125 -19.45 -15.75 17.21
C SER A 125 -18.98 -14.93 16.02
N ALA A 126 -19.87 -14.61 15.10
CA ALA A 126 -19.51 -13.78 13.95
C ALA A 126 -18.84 -12.48 14.42
N PRO A 127 -17.75 -12.03 13.79
CA PRO A 127 -17.06 -10.82 14.19
C PRO A 127 -18.02 -9.63 14.31
N GLY A 128 -17.77 -8.71 15.24
CA GLY A 128 -18.51 -7.45 15.39
C GLY A 128 -17.93 -6.40 14.46
N ILE A 129 -18.63 -5.28 14.33
CA ILE A 129 -18.05 -4.07 13.72
C ILE A 129 -17.14 -3.43 14.78
N ASP A 130 -15.89 -3.14 14.43
CA ASP A 130 -14.96 -2.43 15.30
C ASP A 130 -15.35 -0.97 15.45
N THR A 131 -16.01 -0.63 16.56
CA THR A 131 -16.44 0.73 16.87
C THR A 131 -15.33 1.60 17.47
N GLN A 132 -14.15 1.04 17.68
CA GLN A 132 -12.96 1.78 18.12
C GLN A 132 -11.99 2.09 16.98
N GLN A 133 -12.18 1.53 15.81
CA GLN A 133 -11.41 1.87 14.64
C GLN A 133 -12.04 3.07 13.94
N ASP A 134 -11.33 4.17 13.92
CA ASP A 134 -11.72 5.44 13.30
C ASP A 134 -11.28 5.59 11.84
N SER A 135 -10.12 5.01 11.46
CA SER A 135 -9.68 4.95 10.05
C SER A 135 -10.51 3.95 9.24
N ASP A 136 -10.38 4.03 7.91
CA ASP A 136 -10.98 3.07 6.97
C ASP A 136 -10.14 1.80 6.82
N LYS A 137 -9.32 1.49 7.80
CA LYS A 137 -8.38 0.38 7.78
C LYS A 137 -9.01 -0.92 7.33
N ALA A 138 -8.60 -1.39 6.15
CA ALA A 138 -8.89 -2.72 5.65
C ALA A 138 -7.74 -3.65 6.06
N THR A 139 -8.07 -4.77 6.70
CA THR A 139 -7.07 -5.76 7.13
C THR A 139 -7.28 -7.05 6.36
N MET A 140 -6.25 -7.52 5.66
CA MET A 140 -6.18 -8.86 5.11
C MET A 140 -5.37 -9.74 6.05
N ASN A 141 -5.97 -10.82 6.53
CA ASN A 141 -5.31 -11.79 7.38
C ASN A 141 -4.60 -12.88 6.57
N THR A 142 -3.84 -13.74 7.24
CA THR A 142 -3.10 -14.85 6.61
C THR A 142 -3.99 -15.74 5.75
N ALA A 143 -5.22 -16.05 6.19
CA ALA A 143 -6.14 -16.89 5.43
C ALA A 143 -6.56 -16.22 4.11
N GLU A 144 -6.78 -14.91 4.10
CA GLU A 144 -7.10 -14.14 2.88
C GLU A 144 -5.88 -14.04 1.97
N ILE A 145 -4.70 -13.68 2.51
CA ILE A 145 -3.44 -13.61 1.76
C ILE A 145 -3.16 -14.92 1.01
N VAL A 146 -3.46 -16.06 1.63
CA VAL A 146 -3.19 -17.39 1.06
C VAL A 146 -4.33 -17.90 0.18
N ASN A 147 -5.58 -17.54 0.45
CA ASN A 147 -6.74 -18.15 -0.23
C ASN A 147 -7.25 -17.36 -1.43
N ILE A 148 -7.10 -16.05 -1.48
CA ILE A 148 -7.43 -15.26 -2.68
C ILE A 148 -6.54 -15.74 -3.84
N PRO A 149 -7.11 -16.15 -4.99
CA PRO A 149 -6.34 -16.64 -6.13
C PRO A 149 -5.87 -15.48 -7.03
N TYR A 150 -5.11 -14.51 -6.43
CA TYR A 150 -4.56 -13.40 -7.21
C TYR A 150 -3.46 -13.87 -8.16
N GLN A 151 -3.27 -13.08 -9.20
CA GLN A 151 -2.39 -13.40 -10.33
C GLN A 151 -0.92 -13.52 -9.93
N THR A 152 -0.19 -14.12 -10.84
CA THR A 152 1.26 -14.13 -10.93
C THR A 152 1.97 -14.61 -9.68
N SER A 153 1.99 -15.93 -9.48
CA SER A 153 2.87 -16.61 -8.52
C SER A 153 2.95 -15.94 -7.14
N ARG A 154 1.94 -15.09 -6.82
CA ARG A 154 1.75 -14.46 -5.52
C ARG A 154 2.81 -13.43 -5.13
N ASP A 155 3.10 -12.51 -6.03
CA ASP A 155 3.66 -11.23 -5.60
C ASP A 155 2.59 -10.48 -4.80
N ILE A 156 2.96 -10.02 -3.61
CA ILE A 156 2.05 -9.35 -2.69
C ILE A 156 1.45 -8.06 -3.28
N ARG A 157 2.13 -7.42 -4.24
CA ARG A 157 1.63 -6.23 -4.95
C ARG A 157 0.35 -6.50 -5.72
N TYR A 158 0.19 -7.70 -6.29
CA TYR A 158 -1.03 -8.10 -6.99
C TYR A 158 -2.20 -8.48 -6.06
N LEU A 159 -1.93 -8.62 -4.76
CA LEU A 159 -2.98 -8.78 -3.76
C LEU A 159 -3.58 -7.43 -3.32
N LEU A 160 -2.78 -6.37 -3.33
CA LEU A 160 -3.18 -5.05 -2.83
C LEU A 160 -4.43 -4.47 -3.51
N PRO A 161 -4.62 -4.63 -4.85
CA PRO A 161 -5.81 -4.12 -5.54
C PRO A 161 -7.14 -4.75 -5.08
N PHE A 162 -7.10 -5.85 -4.33
CA PHE A 162 -8.33 -6.45 -3.77
C PHE A 162 -8.76 -5.83 -2.44
N ASN A 163 -8.02 -4.83 -1.96
CA ASN A 163 -8.50 -3.87 -0.97
C ASN A 163 -9.29 -2.75 -1.67
N PRO A 164 -10.38 -2.28 -1.06
CA PRO A 164 -11.13 -1.14 -1.57
C PRO A 164 -10.25 0.11 -1.77
N GLY A 165 -10.51 0.85 -2.85
CA GLY A 165 -9.79 2.09 -3.17
C GLY A 165 -8.34 1.92 -3.63
N VAL A 166 -7.85 0.68 -3.81
CA VAL A 166 -6.51 0.38 -4.32
C VAL A 166 -6.60 -0.14 -5.75
N ILE A 167 -5.81 0.40 -6.67
CA ILE A 167 -5.74 -0.02 -8.07
C ILE A 167 -4.29 -0.20 -8.49
N GLN A 168 -4.02 -1.12 -9.40
CA GLN A 168 -2.71 -1.32 -10.02
C GLN A 168 -2.79 -0.93 -11.48
N ASP A 169 -1.81 -0.15 -11.96
CA ASP A 169 -1.73 0.27 -13.35
C ASP A 169 -1.03 -0.77 -14.24
N ALA A 170 -0.89 -0.44 -15.52
CA ALA A 170 -0.24 -1.32 -16.49
C ALA A 170 1.29 -1.47 -16.27
N THR A 171 1.89 -0.59 -15.47
CA THR A 171 3.32 -0.64 -15.08
C THR A 171 3.54 -1.30 -13.73
N GLU A 172 2.52 -2.01 -13.22
CA GLU A 172 2.50 -2.70 -11.91
C GLU A 172 2.60 -1.77 -10.70
N GLN A 173 2.48 -0.45 -10.87
CA GLN A 173 2.47 0.50 -9.77
C GLN A 173 1.12 0.50 -9.06
N VAL A 174 1.16 0.59 -7.74
CA VAL A 174 -0.05 0.57 -6.89
C VAL A 174 -0.45 1.99 -6.52
N HIS A 175 -1.70 2.33 -6.76
CA HIS A 175 -2.31 3.63 -6.50
C HIS A 175 -3.40 3.50 -5.45
N VAL A 176 -3.32 4.28 -4.38
CA VAL A 176 -4.30 4.28 -3.29
C VAL A 176 -5.12 5.56 -3.34
N ALA A 177 -6.44 5.45 -3.40
CA ALA A 177 -7.36 6.59 -3.42
C ALA A 177 -6.98 7.65 -4.48
N GLY A 178 -6.73 7.19 -5.71
CA GLY A 178 -6.39 8.04 -6.85
C GLY A 178 -5.04 8.76 -6.76
N SER A 179 -4.18 8.38 -5.82
CA SER A 179 -2.85 8.97 -5.61
C SER A 179 -1.82 8.45 -6.62
N GLU A 180 -0.73 9.17 -6.75
CA GLU A 180 0.51 8.63 -7.32
C GLU A 180 1.04 7.51 -6.43
N SER A 181 1.79 6.56 -7.00
CA SER A 181 2.33 5.41 -6.25
C SER A 181 3.26 5.85 -5.09
N TRP A 182 4.01 6.92 -5.28
CA TRP A 182 4.93 7.47 -4.27
C TRP A 182 4.24 8.26 -3.13
N GLU A 183 2.99 8.67 -3.29
CA GLU A 183 2.21 9.35 -2.26
C GLU A 183 1.78 8.39 -1.12
N THR A 184 1.92 7.08 -1.32
CA THR A 184 1.53 6.03 -0.37
C THR A 184 2.74 5.55 0.42
N LEU A 185 2.60 5.45 1.74
CA LEU A 185 3.61 4.80 2.59
C LEU A 185 3.46 3.28 2.53
N TYR A 186 4.53 2.60 2.20
CA TYR A 186 4.64 1.14 2.33
C TYR A 186 5.60 0.82 3.48
N SER A 187 5.12 0.13 4.51
CA SER A 187 5.94 -0.20 5.68
C SER A 187 6.00 -1.69 5.97
N LEU A 188 7.16 -2.16 6.39
CA LEU A 188 7.41 -3.52 6.89
C LEU A 188 7.71 -3.46 8.38
N ASP A 189 6.85 -4.06 9.22
CA ASP A 189 6.99 -4.05 10.68
C ASP A 189 7.22 -2.65 11.28
N GLY A 190 6.74 -1.59 10.59
CA GLY A 190 6.84 -0.19 11.00
C GLY A 190 7.95 0.63 10.33
N PHE A 191 8.79 0.02 9.49
CA PHE A 191 9.87 0.69 8.74
C PHE A 191 9.47 0.93 7.28
N ASP A 192 9.82 2.08 6.73
CA ASP A 192 9.51 2.47 5.36
C ASP A 192 10.36 1.66 4.36
N ILE A 193 9.69 0.95 3.43
CA ILE A 193 10.32 0.11 2.39
C ILE A 193 10.24 0.71 0.98
N ARG A 194 9.84 1.96 0.85
CA ARG A 194 9.85 2.67 -0.44
C ARG A 194 11.28 2.94 -0.89
N SER A 195 11.53 2.95 -2.20
CA SER A 195 12.81 3.46 -2.72
C SER A 195 13.04 4.91 -2.24
N PRO A 196 14.23 5.22 -1.71
CA PRO A 196 14.45 6.52 -1.08
C PRO A 196 14.35 7.71 -2.04
N GLU A 197 14.68 7.52 -3.32
CA GLU A 197 14.67 8.57 -4.34
C GLU A 197 13.31 8.79 -5.00
N LYS A 198 12.57 7.69 -5.30
CA LYS A 198 11.28 7.74 -6.02
C LYS A 198 10.08 7.69 -5.10
N GLY A 199 10.21 7.05 -3.92
CA GLY A 199 9.09 6.81 -3.01
C GLY A 199 8.17 5.65 -3.43
N THR A 200 8.55 4.84 -4.43
CA THR A 200 7.79 3.70 -4.94
C THR A 200 8.09 2.40 -4.20
N LEU A 201 7.17 1.41 -4.28
CA LEU A 201 7.37 0.07 -3.73
C LEU A 201 8.13 -0.81 -4.73
N ASP A 202 9.44 -0.73 -4.72
CA ASP A 202 10.31 -1.52 -5.61
C ASP A 202 10.87 -2.78 -4.91
N MET A 203 10.76 -2.86 -3.59
CA MET A 203 11.14 -4.05 -2.81
C MET A 203 10.05 -5.13 -2.84
N ARG A 204 10.51 -6.38 -2.86
CA ARG A 204 9.65 -7.56 -2.75
C ARG A 204 9.68 -8.13 -1.34
N ILE A 205 8.54 -8.61 -0.87
CA ILE A 205 8.41 -9.32 0.40
C ILE A 205 7.81 -10.69 0.09
N SER A 206 8.44 -11.75 0.59
CA SER A 206 7.87 -13.09 0.45
C SER A 206 6.47 -13.14 1.06
N VAL A 207 5.48 -13.58 0.29
CA VAL A 207 4.09 -13.72 0.74
C VAL A 207 3.99 -14.64 1.96
N ASP A 208 4.83 -15.68 2.02
CA ASP A 208 4.85 -16.63 3.13
C ASP A 208 5.46 -16.03 4.40
N ALA A 209 6.14 -14.88 4.30
CA ALA A 209 6.60 -14.12 5.45
C ALA A 209 5.53 -13.19 6.05
N VAL A 210 4.54 -12.77 5.26
CA VAL A 210 3.52 -11.82 5.69
C VAL A 210 2.38 -12.54 6.43
N ARG A 211 1.97 -11.98 7.56
CA ARG A 211 0.87 -12.50 8.40
C ARG A 211 -0.38 -11.64 8.32
N SER A 212 -0.22 -10.33 8.13
CA SER A 212 -1.34 -9.44 7.85
C SER A 212 -0.89 -8.25 7.04
N ILE A 213 -1.83 -7.69 6.26
CA ILE A 213 -1.67 -6.43 5.53
C ILE A 213 -2.75 -5.50 6.02
N GLU A 214 -2.37 -4.29 6.41
CA GLU A 214 -3.31 -3.22 6.75
C GLU A 214 -3.21 -2.13 5.69
N ALA A 215 -4.33 -1.75 5.08
CA ALA A 215 -4.41 -0.67 4.10
C ALA A 215 -5.35 0.43 4.64
N GLU A 216 -4.88 1.67 4.65
CA GLU A 216 -5.62 2.84 5.11
C GLU A 216 -5.55 3.93 4.05
N SER A 217 -6.68 4.49 3.63
CA SER A 217 -6.75 5.54 2.60
C SER A 217 -7.36 6.86 3.12
N THR A 218 -8.16 6.78 4.19
CA THR A 218 -8.81 7.95 4.79
C THR A 218 -8.69 7.91 6.32
N ARG A 219 -8.83 9.07 6.95
CA ARG A 219 -8.77 9.20 8.42
C ARG A 219 -7.49 8.60 9.02
N ILE A 220 -6.37 8.73 8.27
CA ILE A 220 -5.08 8.14 8.63
C ILE A 220 -4.55 8.83 9.90
N PRO A 221 -4.12 8.06 10.91
CA PRO A 221 -3.60 8.60 12.17
C PRO A 221 -2.41 9.56 12.00
N VAL A 222 -2.25 10.54 12.89
CA VAL A 222 -1.20 11.58 12.79
C VAL A 222 0.22 11.03 12.94
N LYS A 223 0.40 9.83 13.50
CA LYS A 223 1.71 9.15 13.57
C LYS A 223 2.32 8.93 12.18
N PHE A 224 1.49 8.79 11.15
CA PHE A 224 1.94 8.65 9.77
C PHE A 224 2.09 10.03 9.13
N GLY A 225 3.32 10.36 8.77
CA GLY A 225 3.68 11.59 8.07
C GLY A 225 4.21 11.32 6.68
N ARG A 226 4.45 12.39 5.93
CA ARG A 226 5.07 12.36 4.58
C ARG A 226 4.28 11.52 3.57
N ILE A 227 2.96 11.64 3.62
CA ILE A 227 2.00 10.92 2.77
C ILE A 227 0.84 11.83 2.39
N THR A 228 0.32 11.66 1.18
CA THR A 228 -0.95 12.26 0.72
C THR A 228 -1.90 11.20 0.15
N GLY A 229 -1.42 10.00 -0.11
CA GLY A 229 -2.16 8.87 -0.66
C GLY A 229 -2.79 7.98 0.40
N GLY A 230 -2.01 7.08 0.94
CA GLY A 230 -2.45 6.08 1.90
C GLY A 230 -1.30 5.46 2.69
N VAL A 231 -1.62 4.47 3.49
CA VAL A 231 -0.65 3.63 4.20
C VAL A 231 -0.96 2.17 3.90
N ILE A 232 0.05 1.41 3.51
CA ILE A 232 0.00 -0.04 3.40
C ILE A 232 1.09 -0.61 4.30
N ALA A 233 0.66 -1.29 5.38
CA ALA A 233 1.56 -1.85 6.36
C ALA A 233 1.56 -3.38 6.27
N PHE A 234 2.75 -3.96 6.13
CA PHE A 234 3.00 -5.39 6.13
C PHE A 234 3.53 -5.82 7.49
N TYR A 235 2.84 -6.75 8.13
CA TYR A 235 3.27 -7.36 9.38
C TYR A 235 3.71 -8.79 9.12
N THR A 236 4.92 -9.13 9.57
CA THR A 236 5.58 -10.39 9.24
C THR A 236 5.57 -11.37 10.40
N GLY A 237 5.85 -12.64 10.09
CA GLY A 237 5.95 -13.72 11.07
C GLY A 237 7.14 -13.55 12.04
N MET A 238 7.09 -14.32 13.12
CA MET A 238 8.14 -14.40 14.12
C MET A 238 8.32 -15.85 14.60
N GLY A 239 9.50 -16.19 15.15
CA GLY A 239 9.78 -17.48 15.75
C GLY A 239 9.18 -17.63 17.13
N ASP A 240 9.04 -18.87 17.58
CA ASP A 240 8.67 -19.26 18.94
C ASP A 240 9.59 -20.38 19.46
N ASN A 241 9.22 -21.03 20.56
CA ASN A 241 10.02 -22.10 21.16
C ASN A 241 10.03 -23.44 20.38
N LYS A 242 9.46 -23.46 19.16
CA LYS A 242 9.47 -24.64 18.30
C LYS A 242 10.15 -24.34 16.98
N PHE A 243 11.06 -25.21 16.57
CA PHE A 243 11.61 -25.16 15.23
C PHE A 243 10.52 -25.54 14.21
N ARG A 244 10.42 -24.72 13.16
CA ARG A 244 9.52 -24.96 12.03
C ARG A 244 10.25 -24.69 10.73
N PHE A 245 9.93 -25.52 9.77
CA PHE A 245 10.35 -25.36 8.39
C PHE A 245 9.11 -25.49 7.50
N ASN A 246 8.92 -24.59 6.59
CA ASN A 246 7.91 -24.67 5.57
C ASN A 246 8.52 -24.37 4.20
N ALA A 247 8.07 -25.08 3.20
CA ALA A 247 8.50 -24.92 1.83
C ALA A 247 7.28 -25.00 0.91
N THR A 248 7.08 -23.99 0.08
CA THR A 248 5.87 -23.85 -0.74
C THR A 248 6.19 -23.45 -2.17
N ASN A 249 5.18 -23.57 -3.03
CA ASN A 249 5.18 -23.05 -4.39
C ASN A 249 6.24 -23.65 -5.32
N PHE A 250 6.44 -24.99 -5.23
CA PHE A 250 7.40 -25.74 -6.07
C PHE A 250 6.84 -26.21 -7.41
N ILE A 251 5.60 -25.86 -7.75
CA ILE A 251 5.02 -26.17 -9.05
C ILE A 251 5.10 -24.91 -9.91
N PRO A 252 5.76 -24.95 -11.08
CA PRO A 252 5.82 -23.81 -11.99
C PRO A 252 4.42 -23.50 -12.55
N SER A 253 4.20 -22.25 -12.92
CA SER A 253 3.01 -21.82 -13.66
C SER A 253 3.25 -21.88 -15.16
N PHE A 254 2.17 -22.01 -15.91
CA PHE A 254 2.17 -22.03 -17.38
C PHE A 254 1.11 -21.08 -17.89
N ARG A 255 1.43 -20.39 -19.00
CA ARG A 255 0.53 -19.43 -19.65
C ARG A 255 0.25 -19.86 -21.09
N ASP A 256 -1.00 -19.68 -21.51
CA ASP A 256 -1.42 -19.88 -22.90
C ASP A 256 -1.40 -18.52 -23.64
N LEU A 257 -0.32 -18.30 -24.37
CA LEU A 257 -0.12 -17.19 -25.29
C LEU A 257 0.39 -17.76 -26.61
N ASN A 258 -0.52 -18.03 -27.56
CA ASN A 258 -0.19 -18.73 -28.83
C ASN A 258 0.47 -20.11 -28.58
N GLY A 259 -0.05 -20.86 -27.61
CA GLY A 259 0.47 -22.13 -27.11
C GLY A 259 0.93 -22.06 -25.65
N ILE A 260 0.91 -23.23 -25.00
CA ILE A 260 1.28 -23.33 -23.58
C ILE A 260 2.79 -23.13 -23.42
N ARG A 261 3.17 -22.17 -22.59
CA ARG A 261 4.56 -21.80 -22.28
C ARG A 261 4.79 -21.80 -20.80
N PHE A 262 6.05 -22.01 -20.40
CA PHE A 262 6.50 -21.74 -19.05
C PHE A 262 6.32 -20.26 -18.74
N ASP A 263 5.73 -19.95 -17.59
CA ASP A 263 5.48 -18.59 -17.11
C ASP A 263 6.44 -18.27 -15.96
N LYS A 264 6.20 -18.83 -14.77
CA LYS A 264 6.98 -18.51 -13.57
C LYS A 264 7.27 -19.73 -12.70
N PHE A 265 8.36 -19.61 -11.92
CA PHE A 265 8.72 -20.54 -10.86
C PHE A 265 9.18 -19.75 -9.63
N VAL A 266 8.46 -19.86 -8.50
CA VAL A 266 8.68 -19.03 -7.32
C VAL A 266 8.72 -19.88 -6.05
N PRO A 267 9.78 -20.69 -5.81
CA PRO A 267 9.92 -21.46 -4.58
C PRO A 267 10.11 -20.52 -3.38
N ARG A 268 9.47 -20.90 -2.25
CA ARG A 268 9.51 -20.16 -1.00
C ARG A 268 9.87 -21.07 0.16
N PHE A 269 10.65 -20.53 1.07
CA PHE A 269 11.08 -21.23 2.28
C PHE A 269 10.88 -20.33 3.48
N THR A 270 10.38 -20.90 4.57
CA THR A 270 10.38 -20.21 5.87
C THR A 270 10.98 -21.13 6.91
N PHE A 271 11.82 -20.56 7.75
CA PHE A 271 12.47 -21.25 8.85
C PHE A 271 12.38 -20.40 10.10
N SER A 272 11.96 -20.98 11.22
CA SER A 272 11.80 -20.21 12.46
C SER A 272 12.01 -21.11 13.68
N GLY A 273 12.35 -20.53 14.82
CA GLY A 273 12.53 -21.25 16.06
C GLY A 273 13.29 -20.47 17.13
N PRO A 274 13.61 -21.11 18.25
CA PRO A 274 14.40 -20.51 19.32
C PRO A 274 15.90 -20.56 19.00
N VAL A 275 16.59 -19.41 19.16
CA VAL A 275 18.05 -19.36 19.35
C VAL A 275 18.37 -19.77 20.79
N THR A 276 17.66 -19.18 21.73
CA THR A 276 17.65 -19.55 23.15
C THR A 276 16.21 -19.61 23.58
N ARG A 277 15.77 -20.78 24.05
CA ARG A 277 14.38 -20.98 24.49
C ARG A 277 13.98 -19.94 25.54
N ASP A 278 12.75 -19.44 25.42
CA ASP A 278 12.12 -18.44 26.29
C ASP A 278 12.85 -17.10 26.37
N ARG A 279 13.81 -16.82 25.45
CA ARG A 279 14.59 -15.56 25.46
C ARG A 279 14.86 -14.95 24.10
N VAL A 280 15.26 -15.75 23.10
CA VAL A 280 15.64 -15.24 21.77
C VAL A 280 15.13 -16.19 20.71
N TRP A 281 14.41 -15.64 19.76
CA TRP A 281 13.82 -16.36 18.63
C TRP A 281 14.27 -15.77 17.32
N PHE A 282 14.23 -16.56 16.26
CA PHE A 282 14.51 -16.10 14.91
C PHE A 282 13.40 -16.52 13.95
N TYR A 283 13.32 -15.79 12.88
CA TYR A 283 12.47 -16.06 11.71
C TYR A 283 13.26 -15.71 10.44
N ASP A 284 13.24 -16.60 9.47
CA ASP A 284 13.85 -16.41 8.15
C ASP A 284 12.84 -16.77 7.06
N GLY A 285 12.65 -15.89 6.09
CA GLY A 285 11.75 -16.07 4.96
C GLY A 285 12.45 -15.76 3.65
N LEU A 286 12.74 -16.81 2.87
CA LEU A 286 13.41 -16.73 1.57
C LEU A 286 12.41 -16.96 0.45
N GLU A 287 12.49 -16.15 -0.60
CA GLU A 287 11.79 -16.32 -1.87
C GLU A 287 12.74 -16.09 -3.03
N VAL A 288 12.68 -16.97 -4.03
CA VAL A 288 13.38 -16.81 -5.30
C VAL A 288 12.32 -16.88 -6.39
N GLU A 289 12.34 -15.97 -7.34
CA GLU A 289 11.46 -15.95 -8.51
C GLU A 289 12.28 -16.00 -9.77
N TYR A 290 11.97 -16.95 -10.62
CA TYR A 290 12.31 -16.94 -12.03
C TYR A 290 11.04 -16.70 -12.83
N ASP A 291 10.97 -15.60 -13.54
CA ASP A 291 9.86 -15.21 -14.42
C ASP A 291 10.37 -15.16 -15.87
N ASN A 292 9.60 -15.66 -16.81
CA ASN A 292 9.91 -15.59 -18.21
C ASN A 292 8.85 -14.77 -18.94
N ILE A 293 9.01 -13.44 -18.90
CA ILE A 293 8.14 -12.51 -19.61
C ILE A 293 8.21 -12.83 -21.10
N TYR A 294 7.05 -13.01 -21.73
CA TYR A 294 6.93 -13.40 -23.12
C TYR A 294 6.04 -12.42 -23.90
N ILE A 295 6.57 -11.86 -24.98
CA ILE A 295 5.87 -10.92 -25.86
C ILE A 295 5.58 -11.61 -27.19
N SER A 296 4.32 -11.97 -27.43
CA SER A 296 3.89 -12.76 -28.59
C SER A 296 4.06 -12.06 -29.93
N GLU A 297 4.07 -10.74 -29.94
CA GLU A 297 4.17 -9.87 -31.12
C GLU A 297 5.59 -9.71 -31.63
N LEU A 298 6.60 -10.09 -30.87
CA LEU A 298 8.01 -10.02 -31.22
C LEU A 298 8.50 -11.33 -31.89
N PRO A 299 9.60 -11.28 -32.65
CA PRO A 299 10.23 -12.47 -33.28
C PRO A 299 10.61 -13.53 -32.22
N ALA A 300 10.36 -14.80 -32.52
CA ALA A 300 10.49 -15.92 -31.58
C ALA A 300 11.87 -16.10 -30.92
N ASN A 301 12.93 -15.54 -31.49
CA ASN A 301 14.29 -15.58 -30.93
C ASN A 301 14.68 -14.33 -30.11
N ALA A 302 13.76 -13.36 -29.96
CA ALA A 302 14.00 -12.09 -29.29
C ALA A 302 12.72 -11.55 -28.60
N ASN A 303 11.94 -12.42 -27.99
CA ASN A 303 10.60 -12.12 -27.46
C ASN A 303 10.41 -12.50 -26.00
N THR A 304 11.50 -12.71 -25.27
CA THR A 304 11.44 -13.06 -23.85
C THR A 304 12.37 -12.21 -23.00
N ASP A 305 12.01 -12.02 -21.73
CA ASP A 305 12.88 -11.52 -20.68
C ASP A 305 12.93 -12.54 -19.54
N PRO A 306 14.05 -13.27 -19.35
CA PRO A 306 14.23 -14.21 -18.25
C PRO A 306 14.65 -13.49 -16.97
N LEU A 307 13.69 -12.96 -16.25
CA LEU A 307 13.87 -12.17 -15.05
C LEU A 307 14.14 -13.05 -13.82
N LEU A 308 15.10 -12.64 -12.97
CA LEU A 308 15.38 -13.27 -11.69
C LEU A 308 15.20 -12.28 -10.54
N ARG A 309 14.51 -12.71 -9.48
CA ARG A 309 14.36 -11.93 -8.25
C ARG A 309 14.65 -12.79 -7.03
N GLY A 310 15.30 -12.19 -6.03
CA GLY A 310 15.52 -12.77 -4.72
C GLY A 310 15.00 -11.86 -3.62
N SER A 311 14.38 -12.42 -2.59
CA SER A 311 13.99 -11.70 -1.38
C SER A 311 14.23 -12.56 -0.16
N ASN A 312 14.94 -12.02 0.84
CA ASN A 312 15.16 -12.68 2.12
C ASN A 312 14.85 -11.72 3.27
N LEU A 313 14.04 -12.18 4.21
CA LEU A 313 13.74 -11.49 5.46
C LEU A 313 14.22 -12.32 6.63
N LEU A 314 15.29 -11.88 7.28
CA LEU A 314 15.82 -12.47 8.51
C LEU A 314 15.47 -11.56 9.70
N LYS A 315 14.89 -12.16 10.77
CA LYS A 315 14.49 -11.45 11.99
C LYS A 315 14.98 -12.18 13.23
N PHE A 316 15.33 -11.42 14.24
CA PHE A 316 15.58 -11.88 15.60
C PHE A 316 14.77 -11.05 16.56
N GLN A 317 14.23 -11.69 17.58
CA GLN A 317 13.49 -11.03 18.64
C GLN A 317 13.90 -11.62 19.97
N GLY A 318 14.06 -10.79 21.00
CA GLY A 318 14.49 -11.27 22.30
C GLY A 318 14.14 -10.32 23.44
N ASP A 319 13.95 -10.92 24.62
CA ASP A 319 13.76 -10.21 25.87
C ASP A 319 15.13 -9.81 26.42
N ALA A 320 15.55 -8.56 26.17
CA ALA A 320 16.78 -8.03 26.74
C ALA A 320 16.64 -7.90 28.27
N THR A 321 15.48 -7.44 28.73
CA THR A 321 15.05 -7.45 30.13
C THR A 321 13.51 -7.65 30.16
N PRO A 322 12.88 -7.88 31.33
CA PRO A 322 11.41 -7.96 31.41
C PRO A 322 10.66 -6.71 30.94
N ALA A 323 11.37 -5.57 30.83
CA ALA A 323 10.80 -4.30 30.34
C ALA A 323 11.14 -3.99 28.88
N HIS A 324 12.11 -4.70 28.27
CA HIS A 324 12.60 -4.42 26.93
C HIS A 324 12.48 -5.66 26.02
N VAL A 325 11.69 -5.54 24.97
CA VAL A 325 11.61 -6.52 23.89
C VAL A 325 12.23 -5.93 22.63
N VAL A 326 13.37 -6.48 22.23
CA VAL A 326 14.16 -5.98 21.12
C VAL A 326 13.94 -6.87 19.89
N THR A 327 13.65 -6.25 18.76
CA THR A 327 13.55 -6.90 17.44
C THR A 327 14.61 -6.33 16.52
N ALA A 328 15.44 -7.19 15.92
CA ALA A 328 16.37 -6.84 14.86
C ALA A 328 15.95 -7.56 13.57
N GLY A 329 15.97 -6.87 12.45
CA GLY A 329 15.62 -7.46 11.16
C GLY A 329 16.53 -6.98 10.04
N LEU A 330 16.58 -7.78 8.97
CA LEU A 330 17.27 -7.49 7.73
C LEU A 330 16.43 -7.98 6.56
N LEU A 331 15.94 -7.07 5.73
CA LEU A 331 15.33 -7.39 4.44
C LEU A 331 16.38 -7.15 3.33
N VAL A 332 16.59 -8.15 2.48
CA VAL A 332 17.49 -8.08 1.32
C VAL A 332 16.70 -8.39 0.06
N ASN A 333 16.89 -7.60 -0.97
CA ASN A 333 16.31 -7.83 -2.29
C ASN A 333 17.39 -7.75 -3.37
N ASP A 334 17.28 -8.64 -4.35
CA ASP A 334 18.07 -8.65 -5.56
C ASP A 334 17.15 -8.86 -6.77
N TYR A 335 17.34 -8.08 -7.81
CA TYR A 335 16.55 -8.11 -9.03
C TYR A 335 17.46 -7.99 -10.24
N HIS A 336 17.32 -8.88 -11.18
CA HIS A 336 18.05 -8.87 -12.44
C HIS A 336 17.09 -9.16 -13.60
N SER A 337 17.01 -8.24 -14.56
CA SER A 337 16.25 -8.36 -15.79
C SER A 337 17.17 -8.03 -16.96
N PRO A 338 17.53 -9.02 -17.79
CA PRO A 338 18.35 -8.76 -18.96
C PRO A 338 17.71 -7.85 -20.00
N TYR A 339 16.39 -7.81 -20.10
CA TYR A 339 15.65 -7.05 -21.09
C TYR A 339 14.51 -6.23 -20.46
N ASP A 340 14.83 -5.48 -19.40
CA ASP A 340 13.86 -4.66 -18.67
C ASP A 340 13.18 -3.64 -19.61
N GLY A 341 11.83 -3.63 -19.58
CA GLY A 341 11.02 -2.79 -20.44
C GLY A 341 10.74 -3.39 -21.83
N ILE A 342 11.00 -4.71 -22.05
CA ILE A 342 10.59 -5.40 -23.28
C ILE A 342 9.07 -5.26 -23.48
N SER A 343 8.69 -4.90 -24.70
CA SER A 343 7.27 -4.78 -25.08
C SER A 343 7.11 -4.99 -26.59
N SER A 344 5.88 -5.07 -27.06
CA SER A 344 5.59 -5.12 -28.50
C SER A 344 6.09 -3.90 -29.27
N LEU A 345 6.30 -2.77 -28.58
CA LEU A 345 6.86 -1.54 -29.14
C LEU A 345 8.35 -1.35 -28.82
N THR A 346 8.92 -2.16 -27.92
CA THR A 346 10.32 -2.07 -27.47
C THR A 346 10.98 -3.45 -27.53
N PRO A 347 11.56 -3.85 -28.65
CA PRO A 347 12.26 -5.13 -28.79
C PRO A 347 13.48 -5.24 -27.86
N GLN A 348 13.95 -6.46 -27.57
CA GLN A 348 15.07 -6.74 -26.65
C GLN A 348 16.28 -5.82 -26.84
N GLN A 349 16.73 -5.60 -28.09
CA GLN A 349 17.90 -4.74 -28.36
C GLN A 349 17.70 -3.28 -27.91
N SER A 350 16.46 -2.83 -27.79
CA SER A 350 16.06 -1.46 -27.41
C SER A 350 15.72 -1.31 -25.93
N THR A 351 15.95 -2.35 -25.15
CA THR A 351 15.76 -2.41 -23.69
C THR A 351 17.06 -2.17 -22.94
N THR A 352 17.03 -2.34 -21.62
CA THR A 352 18.23 -2.28 -20.77
C THR A 352 18.40 -3.58 -19.99
N ASN A 353 19.65 -3.91 -19.67
CA ASN A 353 19.94 -4.77 -18.53
C ASN A 353 19.72 -3.96 -17.26
N ARG A 354 18.84 -4.41 -16.38
CA ARG A 354 18.52 -3.74 -15.14
C ARG A 354 18.86 -4.58 -13.92
N ASP A 355 19.60 -3.98 -12.99
CA ASP A 355 20.00 -4.57 -11.73
C ASP A 355 19.55 -3.71 -10.55
N ILE A 356 18.75 -4.29 -9.64
CA ILE A 356 18.39 -3.63 -8.38
C ILE A 356 18.92 -4.45 -7.21
N VAL A 357 19.66 -3.80 -6.32
CA VAL A 357 20.07 -4.37 -5.03
C VAL A 357 19.61 -3.45 -3.93
N ALA A 358 18.85 -4.01 -3.00
CA ALA A 358 18.31 -3.26 -1.87
C ALA A 358 18.44 -4.05 -0.57
N TRP A 359 18.70 -3.35 0.54
CA TRP A 359 18.73 -3.93 1.86
C TRP A 359 18.34 -2.94 2.94
N LEU A 360 17.61 -3.44 3.94
CA LEU A 360 17.09 -2.70 5.08
C LEU A 360 17.36 -3.45 6.37
N PRO A 361 18.49 -3.23 7.06
CA PRO A 361 18.65 -3.57 8.46
C PRO A 361 17.84 -2.61 9.32
N TYR A 362 17.19 -3.13 10.34
CA TYR A 362 16.46 -2.33 11.32
C TYR A 362 16.54 -2.92 12.71
N LEU A 363 16.37 -2.05 13.71
CA LEU A 363 16.30 -2.38 15.12
C LEU A 363 15.09 -1.67 15.73
N ARG A 364 14.32 -2.37 16.54
CA ARG A 364 13.18 -1.84 17.28
C ARG A 364 13.25 -2.30 18.73
N ASP A 365 12.94 -1.42 19.68
CA ASP A 365 12.80 -1.73 21.10
C ASP A 365 11.44 -1.26 21.60
N GLN A 366 10.68 -2.17 22.18
CA GLN A 366 9.50 -1.84 22.96
C GLN A 366 9.85 -1.83 24.45
N TRP A 367 9.84 -0.65 25.04
CA TRP A 367 10.18 -0.42 26.44
C TRP A 367 8.93 -0.10 27.28
N SER A 368 8.62 -1.00 28.21
CA SER A 368 7.53 -0.84 29.18
C SER A 368 7.96 0.06 30.35
N LEU A 369 7.35 1.23 30.49
CA LEU A 369 7.71 2.28 31.45
C LEU A 369 6.61 2.46 32.50
N GLY A 370 6.39 1.51 33.42
CA GLY A 370 5.47 1.67 34.53
C GLY A 370 4.03 2.06 34.14
N GLY A 371 3.49 1.43 33.09
CA GLY A 371 2.15 1.69 32.54
C GLY A 371 2.14 2.59 31.30
N ALA A 372 3.27 3.19 30.90
CA ALA A 372 3.48 3.75 29.57
C ALA A 372 4.25 2.76 28.69
N LEU A 373 4.14 2.88 27.38
CA LEU A 373 4.93 2.12 26.41
C LEU A 373 5.72 3.09 25.53
N LEU A 374 7.03 2.93 25.47
CA LEU A 374 7.91 3.63 24.54
C LEU A 374 8.35 2.66 23.45
N ASP A 375 8.06 3.00 22.20
CA ASP A 375 8.44 2.26 21.00
C ASP A 375 9.52 3.04 20.26
N LEU A 376 10.70 2.47 20.15
CA LEU A 376 11.87 3.07 19.51
C LEU A 376 12.25 2.25 18.28
N GLY A 377 12.57 2.91 17.19
CA GLY A 377 12.99 2.25 15.96
C GLY A 377 14.11 3.00 15.25
N VAL A 378 15.05 2.26 14.66
CA VAL A 378 16.05 2.78 13.73
C VAL A 378 16.21 1.82 12.56
N GLY A 379 16.26 2.35 11.35
CA GLY A 379 16.43 1.60 10.11
C GLY A 379 17.36 2.30 9.13
N VAL A 380 18.04 1.52 8.30
CA VAL A 380 18.91 2.05 7.24
C VAL A 380 18.59 1.34 5.94
N MET A 381 17.88 2.02 5.04
CA MET A 381 17.61 1.55 3.69
C MET A 381 18.75 1.93 2.77
N ARG A 382 19.32 0.99 2.03
CA ARG A 382 20.19 1.23 0.88
C ARG A 382 19.59 0.61 -0.35
N PHE A 383 19.63 1.38 -1.44
CA PHE A 383 19.01 1.01 -2.69
C PHE A 383 19.92 1.41 -3.86
N ARG A 384 20.14 0.48 -4.78
CA ARG A 384 20.86 0.73 -6.04
C ARG A 384 19.98 0.26 -7.18
N ASP A 385 19.81 1.11 -8.20
CA ASP A 385 19.10 0.82 -9.45
C ASP A 385 20.03 1.18 -10.62
N GLY A 386 20.38 0.20 -11.43
CA GLY A 386 21.26 0.34 -12.57
C GLY A 386 20.56 -0.07 -13.85
N HIS A 387 20.69 0.75 -14.89
CA HIS A 387 20.20 0.49 -16.25
C HIS A 387 21.34 0.61 -17.24
N GLU A 388 21.66 -0.48 -17.95
CA GLU A 388 22.74 -0.55 -18.89
C GLU A 388 22.23 -0.95 -20.30
N PRO A 389 22.46 -0.15 -21.36
CA PRO A 389 22.06 -0.48 -22.72
C PRO A 389 22.79 -1.70 -23.28
N HIS A 390 22.18 -2.42 -24.25
CA HIS A 390 22.75 -3.62 -24.91
C HIS A 390 23.78 -3.30 -26.01
N GLY A 391 24.35 -2.14 -26.04
CA GLY A 391 25.34 -1.75 -27.02
C GLY A 391 25.34 -0.26 -27.30
N THR A 392 25.82 0.10 -28.48
CA THR A 392 26.03 1.50 -28.91
C THR A 392 25.35 1.85 -30.23
N ALA A 393 24.48 0.99 -30.75
CA ALA A 393 23.73 1.28 -31.95
C ALA A 393 22.80 2.49 -31.74
N PRO A 394 22.66 3.41 -32.72
CA PRO A 394 21.78 4.57 -32.57
C PRO A 394 20.37 4.16 -32.19
N TYR A 395 19.81 4.87 -31.19
CA TYR A 395 18.45 4.61 -30.75
C TYR A 395 17.45 5.39 -31.59
N GLU A 396 16.52 4.66 -32.20
CA GLU A 396 15.53 5.19 -33.11
C GLU A 396 14.11 4.84 -32.62
N ILE A 397 13.23 5.81 -32.64
CA ILE A 397 11.80 5.65 -32.35
C ILE A 397 11.06 5.81 -33.68
N THR A 398 10.40 4.76 -34.14
CA THR A 398 9.54 4.76 -35.34
C THR A 398 8.05 4.78 -34.92
N PRO A 399 7.10 5.03 -35.84
CA PRO A 399 5.69 4.94 -35.54
C PRO A 399 5.21 3.56 -35.06
N GLU A 400 5.97 2.51 -35.31
CA GLU A 400 5.60 1.13 -34.98
C GLU A 400 6.33 0.59 -33.74
N LEU A 401 7.65 0.82 -33.65
CA LEU A 401 8.47 0.30 -32.54
C LEU A 401 9.80 1.05 -32.42
N SER A 402 10.55 0.85 -31.35
CA SER A 402 11.91 1.36 -31.17
C SER A 402 12.95 0.39 -31.81
N ARG A 403 14.12 0.94 -32.19
CA ARG A 403 15.25 0.21 -32.76
C ARG A 403 16.56 0.69 -32.15
N GLY A 404 17.61 -0.12 -32.30
CA GLY A 404 18.94 0.21 -31.78
C GLY A 404 19.05 -0.04 -30.29
N SER A 405 20.15 0.37 -29.67
CA SER A 405 20.44 0.24 -28.26
C SER A 405 19.82 1.38 -27.49
N TYR A 406 19.22 1.11 -26.33
CA TYR A 406 18.62 2.15 -25.50
C TYR A 406 19.58 3.33 -25.28
N PHE A 407 19.08 4.53 -25.29
CA PHE A 407 19.91 5.74 -25.36
C PHE A 407 20.55 6.13 -24.02
N GLU A 408 20.12 5.56 -22.89
CA GLU A 408 20.51 5.99 -21.55
C GLU A 408 21.19 4.87 -20.76
N ASN A 409 22.34 5.18 -20.15
CA ASN A 409 22.98 4.41 -19.11
C ASN A 409 22.86 5.19 -17.81
N LEU A 410 22.23 4.58 -16.78
CA LEU A 410 21.92 5.22 -15.49
C LEU A 410 22.35 4.31 -14.35
N THR A 411 23.01 4.88 -13.36
CA THR A 411 23.20 4.24 -12.05
C THR A 411 22.79 5.19 -10.94
N GLY A 412 21.69 4.85 -10.29
CA GLY A 412 21.19 5.51 -9.07
C GLY A 412 21.63 4.75 -7.81
N ARG A 413 22.07 5.47 -6.79
CA ARG A 413 22.33 4.93 -5.45
C ARG A 413 21.69 5.84 -4.42
N SER A 414 20.77 5.27 -3.66
CA SER A 414 20.08 6.02 -2.61
C SER A 414 20.19 5.34 -1.25
N GLN A 415 20.11 6.16 -0.21
CA GLN A 415 20.12 5.71 1.18
C GLN A 415 19.12 6.52 1.97
N ARG A 416 18.35 5.86 2.82
CA ARG A 416 17.54 6.50 3.85
C ARG A 416 17.92 5.94 5.22
N ILE A 417 18.23 6.85 6.15
CA ILE A 417 18.37 6.56 7.57
C ILE A 417 17.12 7.08 8.25
N GLU A 418 16.38 6.21 8.91
CA GLU A 418 15.18 6.57 9.65
C GLU A 418 15.31 6.25 11.12
N GLY A 419 14.76 7.13 11.95
CA GLY A 419 14.61 6.93 13.38
C GLY A 419 13.22 7.36 13.83
N ASN A 420 12.58 6.58 14.69
CA ASN A 420 11.28 6.90 15.24
C ASN A 420 11.20 6.61 16.73
N ALA A 421 10.42 7.40 17.43
CA ALA A 421 10.11 7.20 18.85
C ALA A 421 8.63 7.55 19.08
N SER A 422 7.87 6.62 19.65
CA SER A 422 6.45 6.82 19.97
C SER A 422 6.18 6.46 21.42
N LEU A 423 5.64 7.39 22.19
CA LEU A 423 5.28 7.21 23.58
C LEU A 423 3.76 7.13 23.73
N TYR A 424 3.28 6.03 24.26
CA TYR A 424 1.87 5.77 24.57
C TYR A 424 1.67 5.91 26.08
N LEU A 425 0.89 6.94 26.49
CA LEU A 425 0.67 7.24 27.90
C LEU A 425 -0.42 6.36 28.49
N PRO A 426 -0.41 6.13 29.82
CA PRO A 426 -1.52 5.47 30.49
C PRO A 426 -2.83 6.21 30.27
N ALA A 427 -3.90 5.44 30.03
CA ALA A 427 -5.24 6.00 29.84
C ALA A 427 -5.67 6.92 31.01
N ARG A 428 -6.27 8.05 30.68
CA ARG A 428 -6.78 9.03 31.64
C ARG A 428 -8.31 9.10 31.57
N GLN A 429 -8.95 9.19 32.74
CA GLN A 429 -10.41 9.35 32.85
C GLN A 429 -10.70 10.82 33.17
N TRP A 430 -11.14 11.58 32.16
CA TRP A 430 -11.55 12.98 32.28
C TRP A 430 -12.60 13.29 31.22
N ALA A 431 -13.88 13.46 31.61
CA ALA A 431 -15.00 13.60 30.67
C ALA A 431 -15.00 12.51 29.56
N GLY A 432 -14.67 11.26 29.92
CA GLY A 432 -14.47 10.13 29.07
C GLY A 432 -13.09 9.50 29.27
N LYS A 433 -12.72 8.53 28.42
CA LYS A 433 -11.39 7.89 28.42
C LYS A 433 -10.52 8.55 27.35
N HIS A 434 -9.33 8.98 27.73
CA HIS A 434 -8.32 9.55 26.86
C HIS A 434 -7.11 8.62 26.75
N ASP A 435 -6.76 8.22 25.53
CA ASP A 435 -5.56 7.44 25.21
C ASP A 435 -4.62 8.33 24.38
N ILE A 436 -3.69 9.00 25.08
CA ILE A 436 -2.79 10.00 24.49
C ILE A 436 -1.52 9.32 23.99
N SER A 437 -1.14 9.62 22.75
CA SER A 437 0.15 9.25 22.17
C SER A 437 0.87 10.47 21.60
N LEU A 438 2.19 10.43 21.69
CA LEU A 438 3.08 11.44 21.11
C LEU A 438 4.32 10.76 20.53
N GLY A 439 4.91 11.36 19.51
CA GLY A 439 6.12 10.81 18.95
C GLY A 439 6.88 11.78 18.09
N VAL A 440 8.09 11.34 17.74
CA VAL A 440 8.99 12.04 16.84
C VAL A 440 9.57 11.05 15.85
N ASP A 441 9.87 11.52 14.66
CA ASP A 441 10.56 10.76 13.62
C ASP A 441 11.56 11.62 12.86
N LEU A 442 12.65 10.99 12.45
CA LEU A 442 13.74 11.56 11.69
C LEU A 442 13.97 10.74 10.43
N ASN A 443 14.16 11.39 9.31
CA ASN A 443 14.64 10.77 8.08
C ASN A 443 15.79 11.58 7.52
N HIS A 444 16.83 10.90 7.06
CA HIS A 444 17.87 11.48 6.23
C HIS A 444 18.00 10.65 4.95
N THR A 445 17.65 11.26 3.83
CA THR A 445 17.74 10.66 2.50
C THR A 445 18.91 11.25 1.74
N ALA A 446 19.74 10.38 1.14
CA ALA A 446 20.80 10.75 0.23
C ALA A 446 20.60 10.02 -1.10
N TYR A 447 20.80 10.72 -2.22
CA TYR A 447 20.70 10.18 -3.57
C TYR A 447 21.87 10.62 -4.42
N ASN A 448 22.53 9.67 -5.06
CA ASN A 448 23.63 9.89 -6.00
C ASN A 448 23.25 9.28 -7.34
N GLN A 449 23.45 10.01 -8.42
CA GLN A 449 23.18 9.56 -9.79
C GLN A 449 24.38 9.80 -10.69
N ASP A 450 24.65 8.78 -11.50
CA ASP A 450 25.57 8.84 -12.64
C ASP A 450 24.79 8.46 -13.90
N GLN A 451 24.85 9.30 -14.92
CA GLN A 451 24.01 9.19 -16.10
C GLN A 451 24.79 9.60 -17.37
N SER A 452 24.67 8.80 -18.41
CA SER A 452 25.13 9.18 -19.75
C SER A 452 24.05 8.88 -20.78
N ARG A 453 23.91 9.76 -21.80
CA ARG A 453 22.84 9.64 -22.80
C ARG A 453 23.38 9.81 -24.23
N ALA A 454 22.97 8.90 -25.11
CA ALA A 454 23.18 8.98 -26.55
C ALA A 454 22.04 9.78 -27.21
N PRO A 455 22.23 10.28 -28.45
CA PRO A 455 21.14 10.89 -29.21
C PRO A 455 19.99 9.94 -29.49
N VAL A 456 18.76 10.49 -29.57
CA VAL A 456 17.54 9.79 -29.97
C VAL A 456 17.03 10.35 -31.28
N SER A 457 16.77 9.49 -32.25
CA SER A 457 16.18 9.82 -33.54
C SER A 457 14.71 9.40 -33.58
N TYR A 458 13.83 10.28 -33.99
CA TYR A 458 12.40 10.01 -34.22
C TYR A 458 12.16 9.99 -35.72
N LEU A 459 11.72 8.85 -36.25
CA LEU A 459 11.56 8.62 -37.66
C LEU A 459 10.08 8.64 -38.07
N ARG A 460 9.82 9.11 -39.30
CA ARG A 460 8.52 8.98 -39.96
C ARG A 460 8.29 7.54 -40.44
N GLU A 461 7.10 7.25 -40.92
CA GLU A 461 6.74 5.95 -41.49
C GLU A 461 7.65 5.56 -42.67
N ASP A 462 8.06 6.53 -43.52
CA ASP A 462 8.95 6.32 -44.64
C ASP A 462 10.43 6.15 -44.24
N GLY A 463 10.76 6.19 -42.96
CA GLY A 463 12.12 6.09 -42.42
C GLY A 463 12.91 7.40 -42.44
N THR A 464 12.33 8.52 -42.92
CA THR A 464 13.00 9.83 -42.87
C THR A 464 12.98 10.40 -41.44
N LEU A 465 14.04 11.18 -41.13
CA LEU A 465 14.16 11.78 -39.80
C LEU A 465 13.15 12.92 -39.61
N ASP A 466 12.35 12.85 -38.56
CA ASP A 466 11.39 13.87 -38.17
C ASP A 466 11.94 14.79 -37.08
N ARG A 467 12.49 14.21 -36.01
CA ARG A 467 13.11 14.92 -34.89
C ARG A 467 14.35 14.17 -34.42
N GLN A 468 15.36 14.94 -33.99
CA GLN A 468 16.52 14.41 -33.26
C GLN A 468 16.70 15.13 -31.95
N SER A 469 16.85 14.38 -30.86
CA SER A 469 17.16 14.88 -29.53
C SER A 469 18.63 14.55 -29.21
N VAL A 470 19.39 15.55 -28.82
CA VAL A 470 20.80 15.43 -28.41
C VAL A 470 20.92 15.95 -26.98
N PHE A 471 21.65 15.24 -26.15
CA PHE A 471 21.80 15.57 -24.72
C PHE A 471 23.20 16.11 -24.44
N SER A 472 23.31 17.11 -23.57
CA SER A 472 24.60 17.50 -23.04
C SER A 472 25.11 16.46 -22.03
N SER A 473 26.44 16.35 -21.95
CA SER A 473 27.07 15.52 -20.91
C SER A 473 26.71 16.04 -19.51
N THR A 474 26.54 15.15 -18.56
CA THR A 474 26.29 15.46 -17.17
C THR A 474 27.41 14.94 -16.29
N ALA A 475 27.71 15.63 -15.19
CA ALA A 475 28.56 15.11 -14.14
C ALA A 475 27.74 14.34 -13.12
N PRO A 476 28.30 13.30 -12.47
CA PRO A 476 27.66 12.70 -11.32
C PRO A 476 27.33 13.76 -10.27
N PHE A 477 26.18 13.62 -9.63
CA PHE A 477 25.71 14.56 -8.59
C PHE A 477 25.20 13.82 -7.37
N ALA A 478 25.08 14.52 -6.27
CA ALA A 478 24.51 14.07 -5.01
C ALA A 478 23.45 15.04 -4.50
N LEU A 479 22.34 14.51 -4.06
CA LEU A 479 21.27 15.22 -3.37
C LEU A 479 21.08 14.61 -1.98
N HIS A 480 20.70 15.42 -1.01
CA HIS A 480 20.33 14.97 0.33
C HIS A 480 19.19 15.81 0.89
N ASN A 481 18.43 15.21 1.78
CA ASN A 481 17.33 15.86 2.49
C ASN A 481 17.21 15.28 3.89
N ALA A 482 17.24 16.14 4.90
CA ALA A 482 16.94 15.79 6.28
C ALA A 482 15.51 16.22 6.61
N GLU A 483 14.72 15.32 7.19
CA GLU A 483 13.34 15.54 7.57
C GLU A 483 13.12 15.23 9.04
N LEU A 484 12.40 16.11 9.73
CA LEU A 484 12.00 15.95 11.12
C LEU A 484 10.48 16.01 11.23
N GLY A 485 9.88 15.08 11.94
CA GLY A 485 8.45 15.07 12.25
C GLY A 485 8.17 14.90 13.73
N GLY A 486 7.06 15.44 14.20
CA GLY A 486 6.58 15.22 15.56
C GLY A 486 5.07 15.28 15.61
N TYR A 487 4.44 14.50 16.47
CA TYR A 487 2.98 14.45 16.57
C TYR A 487 2.49 14.30 18.01
N ILE A 488 1.23 14.71 18.20
CA ILE A 488 0.42 14.37 19.38
C ILE A 488 -0.99 13.99 18.91
N GLN A 489 -1.54 12.95 19.50
CA GLN A 489 -2.88 12.40 19.22
C GLN A 489 -3.56 12.03 20.51
N ASP A 490 -4.89 12.25 20.58
CA ASP A 490 -5.72 11.86 21.72
C ASP A 490 -6.93 11.06 21.21
N ARG A 491 -6.98 9.77 21.50
CA ARG A 491 -8.16 8.95 21.24
C ARG A 491 -9.14 9.09 22.40
N TRP A 492 -10.05 10.03 22.26
CA TRP A 492 -11.04 10.38 23.26
C TRP A 492 -12.33 9.59 23.08
N GLN A 493 -12.52 8.59 23.92
CA GLN A 493 -13.80 7.88 24.08
C GLN A 493 -14.76 8.74 24.91
N ALA A 494 -15.44 9.69 24.27
CA ALA A 494 -16.31 10.67 24.92
C ALA A 494 -17.55 10.02 25.57
N SER A 495 -18.05 8.93 24.98
CA SER A 495 -19.12 8.09 25.53
C SER A 495 -19.00 6.65 25.01
N ARG A 496 -19.84 5.74 25.49
CA ARG A 496 -19.84 4.34 25.05
C ARG A 496 -20.04 4.15 23.54
N GLY A 497 -20.65 5.11 22.85
CA GLY A 497 -20.90 5.04 21.40
C GLY A 497 -20.23 6.14 20.59
N LEU A 498 -19.39 6.98 21.20
CA LEU A 498 -18.73 8.09 20.50
C LEU A 498 -17.24 8.12 20.81
N LEU A 499 -16.44 7.90 19.79
CA LEU A 499 -14.98 8.10 19.78
C LEU A 499 -14.67 9.33 18.92
N ILE A 500 -13.80 10.20 19.40
CA ILE A 500 -13.25 11.34 18.66
C ILE A 500 -11.73 11.23 18.76
N ASP A 501 -11.05 11.35 17.62
CA ASP A 501 -9.60 11.20 17.52
C ASP A 501 -8.97 12.46 16.90
N PRO A 502 -8.79 13.54 17.68
CA PRO A 502 -8.05 14.71 17.25
C PRO A 502 -6.55 14.50 17.35
N GLY A 503 -5.81 15.01 16.37
CA GLY A 503 -4.37 15.00 16.41
C GLY A 503 -3.77 16.09 15.55
N VAL A 504 -2.53 16.42 15.83
CA VAL A 504 -1.73 17.34 15.03
C VAL A 504 -0.33 16.80 14.87
N ARG A 505 0.20 16.95 13.69
CA ARG A 505 1.58 16.66 13.33
C ARG A 505 2.26 17.91 12.79
N PHE A 506 3.53 18.04 13.07
CA PHE A 506 4.40 19.09 12.50
C PHE A 506 5.56 18.40 11.81
N ASP A 507 5.75 18.72 10.54
CA ASP A 507 6.89 18.27 9.75
C ASP A 507 7.75 19.45 9.34
N TRP A 508 9.04 19.20 9.14
CA TRP A 508 10.03 20.11 8.58
C TRP A 508 10.99 19.31 7.70
N ASP A 509 11.46 19.93 6.62
CA ASP A 509 12.52 19.37 5.81
C ASP A 509 13.59 20.43 5.41
N GLU A 510 14.78 19.95 5.13
CA GLU A 510 15.95 20.76 4.82
C GLU A 510 15.83 21.49 3.47
N ILE A 511 15.11 20.95 2.50
CA ILE A 511 14.94 21.53 1.17
C ILE A 511 13.90 22.64 1.21
N ILE A 512 12.72 22.38 1.76
CA ILE A 512 11.59 23.32 1.80
C ILE A 512 11.74 24.37 2.90
N ARG A 513 12.33 23.99 4.04
CA ARG A 513 12.63 24.86 5.21
C ARG A 513 11.44 25.63 5.78
N ARG A 514 10.25 25.01 5.76
CA ARG A 514 9.01 25.60 6.29
C ARG A 514 8.36 24.66 7.28
N PRO A 515 7.71 25.17 8.35
CA PRO A 515 6.89 24.35 9.22
C PRO A 515 5.62 23.90 8.50
N LEU A 516 5.28 22.63 8.61
CA LEU A 516 4.18 21.97 7.90
C LEU A 516 3.18 21.37 8.91
N PRO A 517 2.23 22.16 9.45
CA PRO A 517 1.24 21.67 10.39
C PRO A 517 0.18 20.82 9.68
N SER A 518 -0.05 19.62 10.18
CA SER A 518 -1.01 18.60 9.65
C SER A 518 -2.08 18.30 10.71
N PRO A 519 -3.09 19.15 10.93
CA PRO A 519 -4.20 18.82 11.80
C PRO A 519 -5.09 17.76 11.16
N ARG A 520 -5.55 16.82 11.98
CA ARG A 520 -6.47 15.74 11.58
C ARG A 520 -7.48 15.51 12.70
N VAL A 521 -8.71 15.16 12.31
CA VAL A 521 -9.74 14.71 13.23
C VAL A 521 -10.58 13.62 12.58
N ALA A 522 -10.79 12.55 13.33
CA ALA A 522 -11.72 11.50 12.97
C ALA A 522 -12.75 11.32 14.08
N ALA A 523 -13.91 10.81 13.73
CA ALA A 523 -14.96 10.48 14.71
C ALA A 523 -15.68 9.20 14.28
N VAL A 524 -16.03 8.40 15.28
CA VAL A 524 -16.85 7.19 15.13
C VAL A 524 -18.05 7.31 16.04
N TYR A 525 -19.22 7.10 15.48
CA TYR A 525 -20.47 7.02 16.18
C TYR A 525 -21.13 5.65 16.00
N ALA A 526 -21.29 4.93 17.11
CA ALA A 526 -22.04 3.67 17.18
C ALA A 526 -23.36 3.92 17.93
N PRO A 527 -24.52 4.02 17.23
CA PRO A 527 -25.80 4.30 17.85
C PRO A 527 -26.12 3.30 18.96
N ARG A 528 -26.51 3.79 20.13
CA ARG A 528 -26.85 2.98 21.33
C ARG A 528 -25.73 2.00 21.73
N SER A 529 -24.46 2.34 21.46
CA SER A 529 -23.31 1.44 21.63
C SER A 529 -23.47 0.10 20.88
N SER A 530 -24.14 0.15 19.72
CA SER A 530 -24.43 -1.02 18.90
C SER A 530 -23.16 -1.52 18.22
N GLU A 531 -22.92 -2.81 18.26
CA GLU A 531 -21.87 -3.48 17.45
C GLU A 531 -22.37 -3.84 16.03
N THR A 532 -23.57 -3.38 15.68
CA THR A 532 -24.19 -3.67 14.39
C THR A 532 -24.16 -2.51 13.42
N THR A 533 -23.99 -1.28 13.95
CA THR A 533 -23.99 -0.06 13.13
C THR A 533 -22.86 0.85 13.54
N LYS A 534 -22.08 1.33 12.58
CA LYS A 534 -21.00 2.28 12.76
C LYS A 534 -21.10 3.37 11.71
N ILE A 535 -21.00 4.61 12.13
CA ILE A 535 -20.86 5.77 11.27
C ILE A 535 -19.51 6.39 11.58
N SER A 536 -18.67 6.59 10.57
CA SER A 536 -17.35 7.21 10.74
C SER A 536 -17.20 8.37 9.77
N ALA A 537 -16.61 9.46 10.26
CA ALA A 537 -16.30 10.64 9.46
C ALA A 537 -14.96 11.22 9.89
N GLY A 538 -14.29 11.93 8.99
CA GLY A 538 -13.09 12.64 9.34
C GLY A 538 -12.61 13.57 8.24
N ILE A 539 -11.70 14.45 8.65
CA ILE A 539 -11.03 15.42 7.78
C ILE A 539 -9.59 15.59 8.26
N GLY A 540 -8.66 15.67 7.33
CA GLY A 540 -7.25 15.84 7.65
C GLY A 540 -6.49 16.56 6.56
N LEU A 541 -5.46 17.30 6.99
CA LEU A 541 -4.45 17.88 6.13
C LEU A 541 -3.20 16.99 6.20
N TYR A 542 -2.66 16.66 5.04
CA TYR A 542 -1.51 15.76 4.87
C TYR A 542 -0.46 16.45 4.01
N TYR A 543 0.82 16.23 4.32
CA TYR A 543 1.93 16.68 3.48
C TYR A 543 2.71 15.47 2.98
N GLU A 544 3.11 15.52 1.72
CA GLU A 544 3.89 14.47 1.07
C GLU A 544 5.38 14.58 1.45
N HIS A 545 6.19 13.52 1.22
CA HIS A 545 7.64 13.62 1.27
C HIS A 545 8.18 14.45 0.10
N THR A 546 9.40 15.00 0.22
CA THR A 546 10.04 15.74 -0.88
C THR A 546 10.64 14.74 -1.86
N GLN A 547 10.17 14.76 -3.11
CA GLN A 547 10.57 13.85 -4.18
C GLN A 547 11.95 14.22 -4.73
N MET A 548 12.93 13.33 -4.54
CA MET A 548 14.29 13.54 -4.95
C MET A 548 14.50 13.36 -6.46
N ASP A 549 13.71 12.53 -7.11
CA ASP A 549 13.76 12.28 -8.54
C ASP A 549 13.37 13.51 -9.37
N TYR A 550 12.34 14.28 -8.97
CA TYR A 550 12.02 15.56 -9.61
C TYR A 550 13.15 16.58 -9.50
N LEU A 551 13.83 16.61 -8.35
CA LEU A 551 14.99 17.48 -8.15
C LEU A 551 16.19 16.99 -8.97
N ALA A 552 16.38 15.68 -9.08
CA ALA A 552 17.45 15.07 -9.88
C ALA A 552 17.37 15.46 -11.36
N GLN A 553 16.15 15.66 -11.90
CA GLN A 553 15.95 16.09 -13.28
C GLN A 553 16.64 17.42 -13.61
N THR A 554 16.80 18.31 -12.64
CA THR A 554 17.45 19.60 -12.84
C THR A 554 18.96 19.46 -13.08
N PHE A 555 19.52 18.27 -12.82
CA PHE A 555 20.91 17.92 -13.08
C PHE A 555 21.09 17.10 -14.38
N ALA A 556 19.98 16.79 -15.06
CA ALA A 556 20.01 15.93 -16.26
C ALA A 556 20.64 16.63 -17.49
N GLY A 557 21.04 17.91 -17.37
CA GLY A 557 21.63 18.65 -18.46
C GLY A 557 20.62 19.10 -19.53
N ALA A 558 21.10 19.79 -20.55
CA ALA A 558 20.26 20.27 -21.64
C ALA A 558 19.92 19.16 -22.64
N ARG A 559 18.68 19.20 -23.14
CA ARG A 559 18.25 18.50 -24.35
C ARG A 559 18.12 19.50 -25.47
N LYS A 560 18.63 19.19 -26.67
CA LYS A 560 18.47 20.00 -27.89
C LYS A 560 17.69 19.19 -28.92
N ASP A 561 16.54 19.69 -29.30
CA ASP A 561 15.66 19.08 -30.31
C ASP A 561 15.82 19.81 -31.64
N THR A 562 16.05 19.05 -32.71
CA THR A 562 16.08 19.53 -34.10
C THR A 562 14.98 18.84 -34.87
N TYR A 563 14.09 19.62 -35.49
CA TYR A 563 13.01 19.12 -36.34
C TYR A 563 13.41 19.23 -37.80
N TYR A 564 13.02 18.25 -38.62
CA TYR A 564 13.45 18.14 -40.03
C TYR A 564 12.26 18.24 -40.98
N GLN A 565 12.52 18.77 -42.17
CA GLN A 565 11.56 18.74 -43.29
C GLN A 565 11.32 17.29 -43.75
N ALA A 566 10.30 17.08 -44.61
CA ALA A 566 9.92 15.78 -45.11
C ALA A 566 11.10 15.00 -45.80
N ASN A 567 12.14 15.68 -46.27
CA ASN A 567 13.31 15.03 -46.83
C ASN A 567 14.26 14.40 -45.78
N GLY A 568 13.98 14.58 -44.47
CA GLY A 568 14.75 14.02 -43.38
C GLY A 568 16.17 14.56 -43.19
N VAL A 569 16.58 15.55 -43.96
CA VAL A 569 17.95 16.10 -43.98
C VAL A 569 17.98 17.57 -43.63
N THR A 570 17.04 18.34 -44.15
CA THR A 570 17.00 19.80 -43.97
C THR A 570 16.30 20.16 -42.71
N PRO A 571 16.95 20.81 -41.70
CA PRO A 571 16.27 21.30 -40.51
C PRO A 571 15.16 22.31 -40.85
N LEU A 572 14.05 22.25 -40.16
CA LEU A 572 12.95 23.24 -40.25
C LEU A 572 13.34 24.57 -39.63
N ALA A 573 14.11 24.52 -38.52
CA ALA A 573 14.65 25.67 -37.79
C ALA A 573 15.94 25.28 -37.07
N GLY A 574 16.59 26.23 -36.37
CA GLY A 574 17.70 25.93 -35.49
C GLY A 574 17.31 24.97 -34.37
N ALA A 575 18.28 24.25 -33.78
CA ALA A 575 18.04 23.37 -32.65
C ALA A 575 17.44 24.14 -31.44
N GLU A 576 16.37 23.62 -30.92
CA GLU A 576 15.68 24.18 -29.74
C GLU A 576 16.20 23.54 -28.47
N ALA A 577 16.66 24.34 -27.50
CA ALA A 577 17.17 23.83 -26.24
C ALA A 577 16.03 23.71 -25.20
N THR A 578 16.07 22.61 -24.46
CA THR A 578 15.22 22.39 -23.27
C THR A 578 16.11 22.20 -22.06
N LEU A 579 15.84 22.96 -21.00
CA LEU A 579 16.54 22.92 -19.73
C LEU A 579 15.52 22.67 -18.60
N PHE A 580 15.90 21.90 -17.59
CA PHE A 580 15.13 21.70 -16.37
C PHE A 580 15.86 22.40 -15.24
N THR A 581 15.17 23.33 -14.56
CA THR A 581 15.74 24.17 -13.51
C THR A 581 14.86 24.19 -12.28
N VAL A 582 15.40 24.63 -11.15
CA VAL A 582 14.66 24.76 -9.90
C VAL A 582 15.03 26.04 -9.16
N SER A 583 14.03 26.68 -8.54
CA SER A 583 14.22 27.76 -7.58
C SER A 583 13.81 27.24 -6.19
N TYR A 584 14.77 26.73 -5.43
CA TYR A 584 14.52 26.14 -4.11
C TYR A 584 13.69 27.02 -3.15
N PRO A 585 13.94 28.36 -3.04
CA PRO A 585 13.15 29.20 -2.14
C PRO A 585 11.67 29.31 -2.49
N SER A 586 11.29 29.05 -3.74
CA SER A 586 9.88 29.11 -4.19
C SER A 586 9.13 27.81 -3.94
N LEU A 587 9.83 26.69 -3.70
CA LEU A 587 9.22 25.40 -3.52
C LEU A 587 8.37 25.32 -2.25
N ARG A 588 7.31 24.52 -2.36
CA ARG A 588 6.41 24.12 -1.27
C ARG A 588 6.26 22.63 -1.27
N ARG A 589 5.87 22.08 -0.14
CA ARG A 589 5.53 20.67 -0.04
C ARG A 589 4.12 20.43 -0.53
N ALA A 590 3.93 19.40 -1.37
CA ALA A 590 2.61 18.98 -1.79
C ALA A 590 1.75 18.64 -0.58
N ARG A 591 0.49 19.05 -0.61
CA ARG A 591 -0.47 18.84 0.48
C ARG A 591 -1.81 18.36 -0.02
N ALA A 592 -2.42 17.46 0.70
CA ALA A 592 -3.77 16.96 0.43
C ALA A 592 -4.72 17.30 1.57
N LEU A 593 -5.86 17.88 1.24
CA LEU A 593 -7.03 17.93 2.11
C LEU A 593 -7.91 16.73 1.75
N ASN A 594 -8.07 15.81 2.70
CA ASN A 594 -8.86 14.60 2.56
C ASN A 594 -9.99 14.61 3.59
N TRP A 595 -11.23 14.35 3.15
CA TRP A 595 -12.36 14.10 4.05
C TRP A 595 -13.19 12.91 3.56
N SER A 596 -13.81 12.23 4.49
CA SER A 596 -14.60 11.04 4.19
C SER A 596 -15.74 10.84 5.19
N LEU A 597 -16.76 10.13 4.71
CA LEU A 597 -17.91 9.66 5.48
C LEU A 597 -18.16 8.21 5.12
N ALA A 598 -18.33 7.35 6.12
CA ALA A 598 -18.63 5.95 5.90
C ALA A 598 -19.71 5.45 6.88
N VAL A 599 -20.49 4.49 6.42
CA VAL A 599 -21.49 3.77 7.22
C VAL A 599 -21.25 2.27 7.05
N GLU A 600 -21.16 1.56 8.13
CA GLU A 600 -21.02 0.11 8.17
C GLU A 600 -22.19 -0.48 8.96
N GLN A 601 -22.78 -1.56 8.41
CA GLN A 601 -23.93 -2.24 9.00
C GLN A 601 -23.72 -3.75 8.99
N LYS A 602 -23.84 -4.37 10.17
CA LYS A 602 -23.94 -5.83 10.30
C LYS A 602 -25.39 -6.25 10.15
N LEU A 603 -25.62 -7.11 9.17
CA LEU A 603 -26.91 -7.75 8.88
C LEU A 603 -26.96 -9.17 9.49
N PRO A 604 -28.14 -9.82 9.55
CA PRO A 604 -28.24 -11.25 9.91
C PRO A 604 -27.31 -12.13 9.08
N LEU A 605 -27.03 -13.34 9.55
CA LEU A 605 -26.19 -14.33 8.88
C LEU A 605 -24.72 -13.89 8.68
N SER A 606 -24.21 -13.01 9.54
CA SER A 606 -22.83 -12.50 9.48
C SER A 606 -22.48 -11.82 8.16
N VAL A 607 -23.43 -11.11 7.60
CA VAL A 607 -23.23 -10.25 6.43
C VAL A 607 -22.89 -8.84 6.91
N PHE A 608 -21.79 -8.28 6.46
CA PHE A 608 -21.38 -6.90 6.69
C PHE A 608 -21.55 -6.13 5.39
N VAL A 609 -22.17 -4.99 5.45
CA VAL A 609 -22.31 -4.08 4.31
C VAL A 609 -21.79 -2.71 4.70
N GLY A 610 -21.18 -2.01 3.75
CA GLY A 610 -20.65 -0.67 3.95
C GLY A 610 -20.89 0.20 2.75
N ALA A 611 -21.01 1.49 3.00
CA ALA A 611 -20.96 2.53 1.99
C ALA A 611 -20.02 3.63 2.47
N ALA A 612 -19.15 4.10 1.58
CA ALA A 612 -18.20 5.15 1.89
C ALA A 612 -18.15 6.18 0.76
N PHE A 613 -17.96 7.42 1.15
CA PHE A 613 -17.65 8.53 0.26
C PHE A 613 -16.36 9.21 0.71
N MET A 614 -15.51 9.58 -0.23
CA MET A 614 -14.33 10.39 0.05
C MET A 614 -14.09 11.43 -1.04
N GLU A 615 -13.50 12.55 -0.65
CA GLU A 615 -12.92 13.55 -1.54
C GLU A 615 -11.52 13.92 -1.06
N LYS A 616 -10.57 13.89 -1.99
CA LYS A 616 -9.18 14.32 -1.78
C LYS A 616 -8.85 15.40 -2.80
N ARG A 617 -8.29 16.52 -2.31
CA ARG A 617 -7.74 17.61 -3.13
C ARG A 617 -6.28 17.78 -2.77
N THR A 618 -5.41 17.44 -3.71
CA THR A 618 -3.96 17.63 -3.57
C THR A 618 -3.57 18.91 -4.29
N SER A 619 -2.78 19.75 -3.63
CA SER A 619 -2.29 21.01 -4.14
C SER A 619 -0.80 21.16 -3.88
N ASP A 620 -0.18 22.12 -4.55
CA ASP A 620 1.27 22.38 -4.45
C ASP A 620 2.13 21.16 -4.90
N VAL A 621 1.61 20.27 -5.77
CA VAL A 621 2.34 19.12 -6.31
C VAL A 621 3.39 19.58 -7.30
N PHE A 622 4.54 18.94 -7.30
CA PHE A 622 5.64 19.24 -8.21
C PHE A 622 5.25 18.99 -9.67
N THR A 623 5.59 19.95 -10.51
CA THR A 623 5.51 19.86 -11.97
C THR A 623 6.45 20.86 -12.61
N PHE A 624 6.95 20.51 -13.79
CA PHE A 624 7.72 21.46 -14.60
C PHE A 624 6.80 22.33 -15.44
N VAL A 625 7.03 23.64 -15.38
CA VAL A 625 6.28 24.63 -16.18
C VAL A 625 7.24 25.32 -17.13
N ASN A 626 6.91 25.33 -18.43
CA ASN A 626 7.70 25.99 -19.44
C ASN A 626 7.56 27.52 -19.34
N GLN A 627 8.64 28.23 -19.11
CA GLN A 627 8.69 29.71 -19.04
C GLN A 627 8.58 30.37 -20.41
N SER A 628 8.90 29.64 -21.50
CA SER A 628 8.75 30.15 -22.88
C SER A 628 7.29 30.20 -23.34
N GLY A 629 6.36 29.79 -22.49
CA GLY A 629 4.92 29.80 -22.70
C GLY A 629 4.32 28.40 -22.84
N PRO A 630 3.02 28.27 -22.57
CA PRO A 630 2.36 26.96 -22.47
C PRO A 630 2.27 26.20 -23.82
N ALA A 631 2.43 26.91 -24.95
CA ALA A 631 2.40 26.31 -26.28
C ALA A 631 3.76 25.83 -26.78
N SER A 632 4.85 26.24 -26.14
CA SER A 632 6.21 25.83 -26.52
C SER A 632 6.52 24.46 -25.94
N GLN A 633 7.14 23.59 -26.75
CA GLN A 633 7.55 22.23 -26.37
C GLN A 633 9.03 22.18 -25.97
N SER A 634 9.74 23.27 -26.14
CA SER A 634 11.16 23.48 -25.79
C SER A 634 11.29 24.75 -24.97
N GLY A 635 12.42 24.92 -24.28
CA GLY A 635 12.74 26.10 -23.48
C GLY A 635 13.05 25.76 -22.01
N ASP A 636 12.91 26.76 -21.14
CA ASP A 636 13.23 26.61 -19.72
C ASP A 636 12.05 26.07 -18.94
N PHE A 637 12.12 24.82 -18.54
CA PHE A 637 11.17 24.15 -17.68
C PHE A 637 11.60 24.33 -16.22
N VAL A 638 10.84 25.13 -15.48
CA VAL A 638 11.11 25.41 -14.07
C VAL A 638 10.24 24.49 -13.20
N LEU A 639 10.86 23.81 -12.25
CA LEU A 639 10.14 23.03 -11.23
C LEU A 639 9.33 23.97 -10.34
N THR A 640 8.03 23.75 -10.29
CA THR A 640 7.07 24.58 -9.57
C THR A 640 6.09 23.70 -8.79
N ASN A 641 5.20 24.33 -8.03
CA ASN A 641 4.10 23.72 -7.30
C ASN A 641 2.74 23.98 -8.00
N ALA A 642 2.72 24.01 -9.33
CA ALA A 642 1.52 24.38 -10.11
C ALA A 642 0.52 23.24 -10.31
N ARG A 643 0.91 21.98 -10.10
CA ARG A 643 0.03 20.81 -10.26
C ARG A 643 -0.97 20.73 -9.11
N GLN A 644 -2.20 20.40 -9.47
CA GLN A 644 -3.31 20.14 -8.57
C GLN A 644 -4.04 18.89 -9.02
N ASP A 645 -4.26 17.96 -8.08
CA ASP A 645 -4.97 16.72 -8.35
C ASP A 645 -6.25 16.66 -7.52
N ARG A 646 -7.25 16.01 -8.07
CA ARG A 646 -8.53 15.78 -7.39
C ARG A 646 -8.97 14.33 -7.57
N TYR A 647 -9.31 13.72 -6.46
CA TYR A 647 -9.95 12.40 -6.43
C TYR A 647 -11.25 12.46 -5.64
N ASN A 648 -12.28 11.81 -6.15
CA ASN A 648 -13.49 11.53 -5.42
C ASN A 648 -13.97 10.11 -5.72
N SER A 649 -14.53 9.46 -4.71
CA SER A 649 -15.07 8.12 -4.86
C SER A 649 -16.31 7.90 -4.01
N PHE A 650 -17.18 7.06 -4.53
CA PHE A 650 -18.27 6.44 -3.81
C PHE A 650 -18.10 4.92 -3.91
N GLU A 651 -18.07 4.27 -2.77
CA GLU A 651 -17.91 2.83 -2.65
C GLU A 651 -19.09 2.20 -1.93
N VAL A 652 -19.51 1.03 -2.41
CA VAL A 652 -20.44 0.13 -1.73
C VAL A 652 -19.83 -1.25 -1.73
N GLY A 653 -19.72 -1.87 -0.57
CA GLY A 653 -19.13 -3.19 -0.43
C GLY A 653 -19.88 -4.07 0.54
N GLY A 654 -19.65 -5.36 0.42
CA GLY A 654 -20.19 -6.35 1.33
C GLY A 654 -19.24 -7.52 1.54
N ARG A 655 -19.24 -8.04 2.77
CA ARG A 655 -18.47 -9.21 3.16
C ARG A 655 -19.33 -10.15 3.97
N ARG A 656 -19.22 -11.43 3.69
CA ARG A 656 -19.84 -12.48 4.51
C ARG A 656 -18.78 -13.46 4.98
N VAL A 657 -18.75 -13.67 6.31
CA VAL A 657 -17.89 -14.68 6.93
C VAL A 657 -18.77 -15.82 7.43
N PHE A 658 -18.48 -17.03 7.00
CA PHE A 658 -19.19 -18.23 7.41
C PHE A 658 -18.51 -18.87 8.63
N SER A 659 -19.23 -19.74 9.35
CA SER A 659 -18.77 -20.36 10.59
C SER A 659 -17.45 -21.16 10.48
N ASN A 660 -17.01 -21.51 9.27
CA ASN A 660 -15.80 -22.30 9.01
C ASN A 660 -14.71 -21.44 8.33
N ALA A 661 -14.66 -20.12 8.61
CA ALA A 661 -13.74 -19.16 8.02
C ALA A 661 -13.82 -19.01 6.48
N TYR A 662 -14.82 -19.63 5.82
CA TYR A 662 -15.12 -19.33 4.42
C TYR A 662 -15.58 -17.87 4.31
N THR A 663 -15.13 -17.20 3.27
CA THR A 663 -15.39 -15.77 3.09
C THR A 663 -15.83 -15.47 1.66
N LEU A 664 -16.78 -14.57 1.54
CA LEU A 664 -17.15 -13.88 0.30
C LEU A 664 -17.00 -12.39 0.50
N PHE A 665 -16.44 -11.72 -0.49
CA PHE A 665 -16.29 -10.27 -0.55
C PHE A 665 -16.72 -9.77 -1.93
N ALA A 666 -17.39 -8.63 -1.97
CA ALA A 666 -17.66 -7.88 -3.19
C ALA A 666 -17.69 -6.38 -2.90
N SER A 667 -17.13 -5.57 -3.79
CA SER A 667 -17.13 -4.12 -3.71
C SER A 667 -17.33 -3.52 -5.10
N TYR A 668 -18.11 -2.44 -5.16
CA TYR A 668 -18.24 -1.56 -6.32
C TYR A 668 -17.75 -0.17 -5.96
N ILE A 669 -16.89 0.39 -6.79
CA ILE A 669 -16.33 1.73 -6.63
C ILE A 669 -16.63 2.54 -7.87
N HIS A 670 -17.25 3.71 -7.67
CA HIS A 670 -17.34 4.75 -8.69
C HIS A 670 -16.39 5.88 -8.29
N SER A 671 -15.43 6.23 -9.17
CA SER A 671 -14.40 7.21 -8.84
C SER A 671 -14.02 8.10 -10.02
N SER A 672 -13.33 9.20 -9.71
CA SER A 672 -12.73 10.08 -10.71
C SER A 672 -11.40 10.60 -10.18
N ALA A 673 -10.32 10.36 -10.90
CA ALA A 673 -8.98 10.83 -10.62
C ALA A 673 -8.52 11.79 -11.72
N ARG A 674 -8.35 13.08 -11.40
CA ARG A 674 -8.04 14.12 -12.39
C ARG A 674 -6.91 15.03 -11.91
N THR A 675 -6.19 15.60 -12.89
CA THR A 675 -5.11 16.54 -12.68
C THR A 675 -5.23 17.74 -13.64
N ASN A 676 -4.67 18.89 -13.26
CA ASN A 676 -4.50 20.03 -14.17
C ASN A 676 -3.18 19.95 -14.97
N ALA A 677 -2.34 18.95 -14.71
CA ALA A 677 -1.05 18.74 -15.34
C ALA A 677 -0.93 17.28 -15.81
N ALA A 678 -1.73 16.94 -16.84
CA ALA A 678 -1.86 15.57 -17.34
C ALA A 678 -0.64 15.04 -18.11
N LEU A 679 0.30 15.92 -18.48
CA LEU A 679 1.57 15.54 -19.08
C LEU A 679 2.68 15.63 -18.03
N GLY A 680 3.32 14.50 -17.72
CA GLY A 680 4.55 14.49 -16.95
C GLY A 680 5.71 14.82 -17.88
N TYR A 681 6.44 15.90 -17.62
CA TYR A 681 7.68 16.18 -18.33
C TYR A 681 8.83 15.42 -17.68
N LEU A 682 9.06 14.21 -18.13
CA LEU A 682 10.27 13.46 -17.83
C LEU A 682 11.32 13.73 -18.91
N PRO A 683 12.62 13.55 -18.64
CA PRO A 683 13.65 13.88 -19.62
C PRO A 683 13.53 13.15 -20.95
N THR A 684 12.96 11.93 -20.97
CA THR A 684 12.85 11.12 -22.19
C THR A 684 12.17 9.78 -21.95
N PRO A 685 11.60 9.15 -22.97
CA PRO A 685 10.87 9.73 -24.10
C PRO A 685 9.44 10.07 -23.68
N SER A 686 9.23 11.26 -23.20
CA SER A 686 7.88 11.71 -22.77
C SER A 686 7.16 12.39 -23.93
N PRO A 687 5.83 12.26 -24.01
CA PRO A 687 5.02 13.04 -24.91
C PRO A 687 5.25 14.55 -24.70
N LEU A 688 5.47 15.28 -25.79
CA LEU A 688 5.66 16.73 -25.79
C LEU A 688 4.32 17.41 -26.06
N GLY A 689 3.98 18.42 -25.28
CA GLY A 689 2.75 19.19 -25.49
C GLY A 689 2.56 20.28 -24.45
N ALA A 690 1.56 21.12 -24.65
CA ALA A 690 1.15 22.08 -23.63
C ALA A 690 0.51 21.35 -22.44
N GLN A 691 0.83 21.81 -21.23
CA GLN A 691 0.15 21.30 -20.03
C GLN A 691 -1.37 21.54 -20.12
N GLN A 692 -2.13 20.53 -19.81
CA GLN A 692 -3.59 20.57 -19.85
C GLN A 692 -4.22 19.70 -18.77
N SER A 693 -5.46 20.00 -18.45
CA SER A 693 -6.23 19.20 -17.51
C SER A 693 -6.70 17.89 -18.17
N GLY A 694 -6.61 16.78 -17.43
CA GLY A 694 -7.02 15.47 -17.90
C GLY A 694 -7.24 14.47 -16.78
N PRO A 695 -7.63 13.23 -17.11
CA PRO A 695 -7.61 12.13 -16.15
C PRO A 695 -6.17 11.75 -15.79
N LEU A 696 -5.97 11.21 -14.59
CA LEU A 696 -4.71 10.55 -14.23
C LEU A 696 -4.59 9.21 -14.99
N PRO A 697 -3.37 8.71 -15.29
CA PRO A 697 -3.18 7.50 -16.12
C PRO A 697 -3.86 6.23 -15.58
N TRP A 698 -4.12 6.16 -14.28
CA TRP A 698 -4.83 5.04 -13.62
C TRP A 698 -6.29 5.36 -13.30
N ASP A 699 -6.88 6.42 -13.87
CA ASP A 699 -8.30 6.74 -13.68
C ASP A 699 -9.19 5.64 -14.24
N ALA A 700 -9.95 4.98 -13.36
CA ALA A 700 -10.92 3.94 -13.69
C ALA A 700 -12.27 4.29 -13.05
N PRO A 701 -13.17 4.97 -13.77
CA PRO A 701 -14.42 5.48 -13.22
C PRO A 701 -15.34 4.45 -12.59
N SER A 702 -15.30 3.22 -13.05
CA SER A 702 -16.15 2.14 -12.55
C SER A 702 -15.33 0.88 -12.34
N ARG A 703 -15.41 0.30 -11.13
CA ARG A 703 -14.70 -0.92 -10.79
C ARG A 703 -15.52 -1.81 -9.89
N VAL A 704 -15.63 -3.09 -10.24
CA VAL A 704 -16.20 -4.16 -9.41
C VAL A 704 -15.11 -5.15 -9.09
N VAL A 705 -14.96 -5.49 -7.81
CA VAL A 705 -14.06 -6.53 -7.33
C VAL A 705 -14.83 -7.51 -6.48
N SER A 706 -14.63 -8.81 -6.69
CA SER A 706 -15.22 -9.86 -5.84
C SER A 706 -14.24 -11.03 -5.72
N TRP A 707 -14.13 -11.56 -4.53
CA TRP A 707 -13.32 -12.74 -4.27
C TRP A 707 -13.90 -13.57 -3.13
N GLY A 708 -13.52 -14.84 -3.10
CA GLY A 708 -13.96 -15.69 -2.02
C GLY A 708 -13.47 -17.13 -2.15
N TRP A 709 -13.71 -17.88 -1.07
CA TRP A 709 -13.52 -19.31 -1.04
C TRP A 709 -14.68 -19.96 -0.27
N LEU A 710 -15.17 -21.09 -0.80
CA LEU A 710 -16.36 -21.80 -0.33
C LEU A 710 -16.16 -23.30 -0.46
N PRO A 711 -16.76 -24.11 0.43
CA PRO A 711 -16.82 -25.55 0.19
C PRO A 711 -17.69 -25.83 -1.05
N LEU A 712 -17.27 -26.76 -1.89
CA LEU A 712 -18.13 -27.19 -3.00
C LEU A 712 -19.49 -27.69 -2.49
N PRO A 713 -20.62 -27.24 -3.07
CA PRO A 713 -21.96 -27.55 -2.57
C PRO A 713 -22.39 -29.00 -2.82
N LEU A 714 -21.51 -29.84 -3.36
CA LEU A 714 -21.80 -31.26 -3.63
C LEU A 714 -21.62 -32.10 -2.36
N PRO A 715 -22.64 -32.82 -1.91
CA PRO A 715 -22.62 -33.54 -0.62
C PRO A 715 -21.41 -34.46 -0.43
N VAL A 716 -21.00 -35.19 -1.47
CA VAL A 716 -19.87 -36.13 -1.45
C VAL A 716 -18.52 -35.42 -1.40
N LEU A 717 -18.41 -34.21 -1.97
CA LEU A 717 -17.15 -33.45 -2.12
C LEU A 717 -16.98 -32.36 -1.08
N LYS A 718 -18.02 -31.97 -0.36
CA LYS A 718 -18.09 -30.83 0.54
C LYS A 718 -16.97 -30.73 1.59
N LYS A 719 -16.41 -31.87 2.03
CA LYS A 719 -15.34 -31.93 3.05
C LYS A 719 -13.94 -32.01 2.47
N ARG A 720 -13.81 -32.24 1.17
CA ARG A 720 -12.50 -32.46 0.52
C ARG A 720 -12.17 -31.43 -0.56
N TRP A 721 -13.15 -30.65 -1.00
CA TRP A 721 -12.98 -29.74 -2.11
C TRP A 721 -13.50 -28.35 -1.74
N ASP A 722 -12.67 -27.35 -1.98
CA ASP A 722 -13.03 -25.94 -1.89
C ASP A 722 -13.00 -25.32 -3.29
N PHE A 723 -13.95 -24.43 -3.53
CA PHE A 723 -13.97 -23.53 -4.67
C PHE A 723 -13.41 -22.17 -4.25
N VAL A 724 -12.46 -21.65 -5.00
CA VAL A 724 -11.90 -20.31 -4.83
C VAL A 724 -12.15 -19.51 -6.09
N TYR A 725 -12.35 -18.21 -5.98
CA TYR A 725 -12.49 -17.37 -7.16
C TYR A 725 -12.02 -15.96 -6.90
N LEU A 726 -11.63 -15.31 -7.99
CA LEU A 726 -11.36 -13.90 -8.12
C LEU A 726 -12.11 -13.36 -9.33
N PHE A 727 -12.67 -12.17 -9.18
CA PHE A 727 -13.35 -11.44 -10.24
C PHE A 727 -12.98 -9.97 -10.17
N GLU A 728 -12.59 -9.38 -11.30
CA GLU A 728 -12.43 -7.95 -11.46
C GLU A 728 -13.03 -7.50 -12.79
N HIS A 729 -13.80 -6.42 -12.75
CA HIS A 729 -14.23 -5.67 -13.93
C HIS A 729 -14.00 -4.19 -13.67
N ARG A 730 -13.32 -3.49 -14.60
CA ARG A 730 -13.08 -2.05 -14.49
C ARG A 730 -13.06 -1.38 -15.85
N THR A 731 -13.41 -0.10 -15.87
CA THR A 731 -13.22 0.76 -17.03
C THR A 731 -11.74 0.78 -17.42
N GLY A 732 -11.46 0.75 -18.73
CA GLY A 732 -10.10 0.83 -19.27
C GLY A 732 -9.38 2.13 -18.89
N PHE A 733 -8.07 2.06 -18.66
CA PHE A 733 -7.25 3.22 -18.33
C PHE A 733 -7.17 4.21 -19.50
N PRO A 734 -7.00 5.52 -19.23
CA PRO A 734 -6.81 6.51 -20.28
C PRO A 734 -5.42 6.42 -20.91
N TYR A 735 -5.34 6.77 -22.19
CA TYR A 735 -4.07 6.98 -22.89
C TYR A 735 -4.11 8.23 -23.78
N THR A 736 -2.91 8.75 -24.10
CA THR A 736 -2.74 9.97 -24.90
C THR A 736 -2.25 9.62 -26.30
N SER A 737 -2.84 10.20 -27.33
CA SER A 737 -2.37 10.06 -28.72
C SER A 737 -1.23 11.03 -28.99
N VAL A 738 -0.23 10.57 -29.76
CA VAL A 738 0.95 11.36 -30.17
C VAL A 738 1.17 11.24 -31.68
N ASN A 739 1.95 12.17 -32.25
CA ASN A 739 2.49 12.04 -33.62
C ASN A 739 3.86 11.34 -33.60
N GLU A 740 4.49 11.22 -34.78
CA GLU A 740 5.81 10.58 -34.97
C GLU A 740 6.92 11.26 -34.16
N ALA A 741 6.85 12.59 -33.99
CA ALA A 741 7.78 13.33 -33.15
C ALA A 741 7.50 13.21 -31.65
N GLN A 742 6.56 12.34 -31.23
CA GLN A 742 6.07 12.18 -29.86
C GLN A 742 5.41 13.46 -29.29
N GLN A 743 4.80 14.26 -30.17
CA GLN A 743 4.01 15.42 -29.76
C GLN A 743 2.55 15.01 -29.55
N VAL A 744 1.92 15.52 -28.49
CA VAL A 744 0.54 15.22 -28.14
C VAL A 744 -0.43 15.72 -29.21
N VAL A 745 -1.31 14.83 -29.67
CA VAL A 745 -2.37 15.12 -30.64
C VAL A 745 -3.72 15.04 -29.93
N GLY A 746 -4.40 16.18 -29.84
CA GLY A 746 -5.66 16.29 -29.13
C GLY A 746 -5.51 16.50 -27.63
N ALA A 747 -6.47 16.00 -26.84
CA ALA A 747 -6.43 16.14 -25.39
C ALA A 747 -5.72 14.95 -24.73
N ALA A 748 -4.89 15.24 -23.73
CA ALA A 748 -4.21 14.22 -22.94
C ALA A 748 -5.21 13.29 -22.23
N GLY A 749 -4.98 11.98 -22.30
CA GLY A 749 -5.85 10.98 -21.70
C GLY A 749 -7.26 10.91 -22.30
N SER A 750 -7.46 11.41 -23.53
CA SER A 750 -8.79 11.45 -24.16
C SER A 750 -9.29 10.12 -24.68
N ARG A 751 -8.43 9.14 -24.84
CA ARG A 751 -8.75 7.78 -25.27
C ARG A 751 -8.58 6.81 -24.10
N ARG A 752 -9.24 5.64 -24.22
CA ARG A 752 -9.17 4.59 -23.19
C ARG A 752 -8.86 3.23 -23.80
N PHE A 753 -8.14 2.42 -23.05
CA PHE A 753 -8.07 0.98 -23.28
C PHE A 753 -9.46 0.36 -23.23
N PRO A 754 -9.67 -0.84 -23.79
CA PRO A 754 -10.84 -1.65 -23.53
C PRO A 754 -11.07 -1.87 -22.04
N ASP A 755 -12.32 -2.11 -21.64
CA ASP A 755 -12.64 -2.46 -20.27
C ASP A 755 -11.91 -3.76 -19.89
N PHE A 756 -11.31 -3.75 -18.69
CA PHE A 756 -10.61 -4.88 -18.11
C PHE A 756 -11.62 -5.86 -17.52
N PHE A 757 -11.45 -7.14 -17.80
CA PHE A 757 -12.28 -8.21 -17.25
C PHE A 757 -11.43 -9.43 -16.90
N ASP A 758 -11.40 -9.81 -15.63
CA ASP A 758 -10.74 -11.02 -15.15
C ASP A 758 -11.70 -11.86 -14.31
N PHE A 759 -11.79 -13.13 -14.63
CA PHE A 759 -12.43 -14.15 -13.79
C PHE A 759 -11.48 -15.34 -13.67
N SER A 760 -11.00 -15.54 -12.43
CA SER A 760 -9.98 -16.53 -12.10
C SER A 760 -10.50 -17.55 -11.10
N PRO A 761 -11.22 -18.61 -11.55
CA PRO A 761 -11.70 -19.69 -10.69
C PRO A 761 -10.62 -20.71 -10.38
N GLY A 762 -10.74 -21.35 -9.21
CA GLY A 762 -9.86 -22.43 -8.82
C GLY A 762 -10.54 -23.47 -7.93
N LEU A 763 -9.94 -24.63 -7.87
CA LEU A 763 -10.36 -25.75 -7.02
C LEU A 763 -9.21 -26.18 -6.13
N GLU A 764 -9.51 -26.48 -4.88
CA GLU A 764 -8.56 -27.06 -3.95
C GLU A 764 -9.05 -28.40 -3.46
N TRP A 765 -8.19 -29.42 -3.63
CA TRP A 765 -8.41 -30.75 -3.15
C TRP A 765 -7.59 -31.01 -1.89
N LYS A 766 -8.26 -31.38 -0.79
CA LYS A 766 -7.68 -31.69 0.51
C LYS A 766 -7.58 -33.20 0.68
N PHE A 767 -6.38 -33.70 0.96
CA PHE A 767 -6.15 -35.15 1.10
C PHE A 767 -5.11 -35.44 2.17
N HIS A 768 -5.16 -36.67 2.72
CA HIS A 768 -4.18 -37.19 3.65
C HIS A 768 -3.19 -38.07 2.91
N PHE A 769 -1.92 -37.89 3.22
CA PHE A 769 -0.89 -38.82 2.81
C PHE A 769 -0.04 -39.18 4.05
N HIS A 770 -0.12 -40.42 4.51
CA HIS A 770 0.40 -40.89 5.81
C HIS A 770 -0.18 -40.03 6.97
N ALA A 771 0.69 -39.48 7.80
CA ALA A 771 0.31 -38.60 8.93
C ALA A 771 0.13 -37.15 8.55
N LEU A 772 0.33 -36.79 7.28
CA LEU A 772 0.33 -35.39 6.81
C LEU A 772 -0.95 -35.11 6.01
N TYR A 773 -1.44 -33.87 6.14
CA TYR A 773 -2.62 -33.41 5.43
C TYR A 773 -2.21 -32.32 4.42
N PHE A 774 -2.58 -32.53 3.16
CA PHE A 774 -2.19 -31.68 2.04
C PHE A 774 -3.39 -31.04 1.37
N GLY A 775 -3.17 -29.83 0.83
CA GLY A 775 -4.04 -29.14 -0.12
C GLY A 775 -3.34 -29.03 -1.47
N LEU A 776 -3.96 -29.56 -2.53
CA LEU A 776 -3.56 -29.34 -3.92
C LEU A 776 -4.56 -28.37 -4.54
N ARG A 777 -4.11 -27.16 -4.91
CA ARG A 777 -4.94 -26.15 -5.54
C ARG A 777 -4.52 -25.96 -6.99
N GLY A 778 -5.50 -25.93 -7.90
CA GLY A 778 -5.35 -25.50 -9.27
C GLY A 778 -6.20 -24.25 -9.52
N VAL A 779 -5.66 -23.27 -10.21
CA VAL A 779 -6.35 -22.03 -10.60
C VAL A 779 -6.15 -21.80 -12.10
N ILE A 780 -7.19 -21.36 -12.77
CA ILE A 780 -7.14 -20.85 -14.15
C ILE A 780 -7.30 -19.34 -14.06
N GLU A 781 -6.20 -18.61 -14.22
CA GLU A 781 -6.22 -17.16 -14.28
C GLU A 781 -6.82 -16.71 -15.62
N ASN A 782 -7.62 -15.65 -15.61
CA ASN A 782 -8.34 -15.14 -16.79
C ASN A 782 -9.06 -16.26 -17.58
N ALA A 783 -9.87 -17.07 -16.91
CA ALA A 783 -10.53 -18.25 -17.51
C ALA A 783 -11.41 -17.91 -18.71
N THR A 784 -11.94 -16.69 -18.78
CA THR A 784 -12.73 -16.18 -19.91
C THR A 784 -11.90 -15.96 -21.17
N GLY A 785 -10.56 -15.79 -21.02
CA GLY A 785 -9.66 -15.43 -22.11
C GLY A 785 -9.87 -14.00 -22.61
N SER A 786 -10.28 -13.08 -21.73
CA SER A 786 -10.34 -11.66 -22.06
C SER A 786 -8.96 -11.15 -22.43
N GLU A 787 -8.85 -10.35 -23.48
CA GLU A 787 -7.53 -9.91 -23.98
C GLU A 787 -6.77 -9.07 -22.97
N ASN A 788 -7.46 -8.15 -22.25
CA ASN A 788 -6.88 -7.27 -21.22
C ASN A 788 -5.52 -6.69 -21.66
N PRO A 789 -5.46 -5.93 -22.75
CA PRO A 789 -4.19 -5.49 -23.34
C PRO A 789 -3.48 -4.51 -22.41
N ALA A 790 -2.14 -4.61 -22.37
CA ALA A 790 -1.29 -3.72 -21.59
C ALA A 790 -0.69 -2.57 -22.42
N VAL A 791 -0.55 -2.73 -23.74
CA VAL A 791 0.10 -1.78 -24.63
C VAL A 791 -0.84 -1.35 -25.75
N VAL A 792 -0.72 -0.09 -26.18
CA VAL A 792 -1.42 0.46 -27.35
C VAL A 792 -0.45 1.28 -28.21
N ASN A 793 -0.51 1.11 -29.53
CA ASN A 793 0.16 2.04 -30.43
C ASN A 793 -0.63 3.35 -30.50
N SER A 794 -0.10 4.40 -29.85
CA SER A 794 -0.74 5.70 -29.72
C SER A 794 -0.33 6.73 -30.78
N VAL A 795 0.52 6.36 -31.74
CA VAL A 795 1.04 7.24 -32.79
C VAL A 795 0.02 7.38 -33.91
N VAL A 796 -0.59 8.56 -34.07
CA VAL A 796 -1.72 8.78 -34.98
C VAL A 796 -1.38 8.57 -36.47
N ASN A 797 -0.11 8.73 -36.85
CA ASN A 797 0.37 8.55 -38.22
C ASN A 797 0.77 7.09 -38.49
N SER A 798 0.77 6.21 -37.48
CA SER A 798 1.09 4.80 -37.64
C SER A 798 -0.05 4.03 -38.33
N PRO A 799 0.24 3.11 -39.29
CA PRO A 799 -0.75 2.14 -39.76
C PRO A 799 -1.31 1.24 -38.65
N GLN A 800 -0.60 1.14 -37.54
CA GLN A 800 -0.98 0.38 -36.33
C GLN A 800 -1.71 1.24 -35.29
N PHE A 801 -2.07 2.49 -35.59
CA PHE A 801 -2.72 3.39 -34.63
C PHE A 801 -3.96 2.77 -33.98
N GLY A 802 -4.01 2.79 -32.66
CA GLY A 802 -5.10 2.21 -31.89
C GLY A 802 -5.08 0.69 -31.79
N LYS A 803 -4.04 0.01 -32.32
CA LYS A 803 -3.88 -1.43 -32.11
C LYS A 803 -3.43 -1.69 -30.68
N PHE A 804 -4.16 -2.55 -30.01
CA PHE A 804 -3.83 -3.07 -28.68
C PHE A 804 -3.02 -4.35 -28.80
N SER A 805 -2.11 -4.57 -27.86
CA SER A 805 -1.19 -5.72 -27.81
C SER A 805 -0.89 -6.12 -26.36
N GLU A 806 -0.12 -7.19 -26.20
CA GLU A 806 0.25 -7.74 -24.88
C GLU A 806 -0.97 -8.13 -24.05
N GLY A 807 -1.82 -8.93 -24.64
CA GLY A 807 -2.97 -9.51 -23.96
C GLY A 807 -2.54 -10.42 -22.82
N GLN A 808 -3.31 -10.41 -21.73
CA GLN A 808 -2.99 -11.14 -20.52
C GLN A 808 -2.84 -12.66 -20.71
N GLY A 809 -3.60 -13.27 -21.65
CA GLY A 809 -3.68 -14.72 -21.85
C GLY A 809 -4.30 -15.45 -20.64
N ARG A 810 -4.51 -16.77 -20.78
CA ARG A 810 -4.89 -17.63 -19.66
C ARG A 810 -3.63 -18.16 -18.99
N ALA A 811 -3.59 -18.18 -17.65
CA ALA A 811 -2.51 -18.83 -16.94
C ALA A 811 -3.04 -20.00 -16.09
N PHE A 812 -2.24 -21.05 -16.00
CA PHE A 812 -2.52 -22.23 -15.21
C PHE A 812 -1.53 -22.29 -14.07
N THR A 813 -2.03 -22.13 -12.86
CA THR A 813 -1.24 -22.19 -11.65
C THR A 813 -1.66 -23.34 -10.78
N ALA A 814 -0.69 -24.06 -10.21
CA ALA A 814 -0.96 -25.11 -9.26
C ALA A 814 -0.08 -24.95 -8.01
N ARG A 815 -0.61 -25.32 -6.86
CA ARG A 815 0.09 -25.23 -5.59
C ARG A 815 -0.21 -26.44 -4.72
N ILE A 816 0.86 -27.02 -4.14
CA ILE A 816 0.76 -27.95 -3.02
C ILE A 816 1.13 -27.20 -1.75
N ARG A 817 0.34 -27.38 -0.70
CA ARG A 817 0.65 -26.89 0.64
C ARG A 817 0.45 -28.01 1.68
N LEU A 818 1.26 -27.95 2.72
CA LEU A 818 1.07 -28.78 3.90
C LEU A 818 0.01 -28.12 4.77
N ILE A 819 -1.06 -28.86 5.07
CA ILE A 819 -2.08 -28.46 6.02
C ILE A 819 -1.78 -29.22 7.30
N GLU A 820 -1.51 -28.53 8.40
CA GLU A 820 -1.11 -29.17 9.65
C GLU A 820 -2.21 -30.13 10.17
N THR A 821 -1.83 -31.34 10.56
CA THR A 821 -2.67 -32.23 11.34
C THR A 821 -2.70 -31.80 12.80
N LYS A 822 -3.82 -32.06 13.49
CA LYS A 822 -4.02 -31.78 14.91
C LYS A 822 -2.93 -32.35 15.80
#